data_2a6448bef49909eccffef7e6745ad941
#
_entry.id   2a6448bef49909eccffef7e6745ad941
#
_cell.length_a   1.000
_cell.length_b   1.000
_cell.length_c   1.000
_cell.angle_alpha   90.00
_cell.angle_beta   90.00
_cell.angle_gamma   90.00
#
_symmetry.space_group_name_H-M   'P 1'
#
loop_
_entity.id
_entity.type
_entity.pdbx_description
1 polymer ?
#
loop_
_entity_poly.entity_id
_entity_poly.type
_entity_poly.pdbx_seq_one_letter_code
_entity_poly.pdbx_strand_id
1 'polypeptide(L)'
;MIFFGSRARVLGLMAAALGPVWLWGASTETNRFGFSGPEIYPIDNQITQLRVADLDGDGLNDMVVVNNARSKITLLYNRDGKTNTPPAKSAGKKELNELPPDARFRIESIASEKRIASLVVADLTADGRPDLAYYGEPKELVLLVNEGTNGWSAPKKWPIEDGQLSPNGLCTGDINGDGLTDLVLLGENCVYVLTQRKDHTLGEPERIPFSGAVKAVQVEDVDGDGRSDLLLVNWEDRNPFRFRLQKDNGQLGAEIYFPYSPIRSYWADNLERSNRTQVITIALNSGRAAISEFTQKPSAQLSGCFYQGQFQVLPLAKTDKARRGLLWADVDGDGLPDLLVAEPENGQLTIFMQERGGSLSVGKSYPTLAGVSDLAVADWQGDGKPDIFMLSPDERQVGVTRLDENHRVAFPSLIPLEGKPLVLAVGKLEAKGPATLAIIVDQDGKRSLVTLTKDGAAKTQKLSENFKSNPTTIAFHDVDQDGLMDLVVLIPYEKVKVLRQVPGKDFEEIDVSPPGGAIEQPWLSTADIDGDGKPELLLTQKNFVRAVALSNEPVQPNATNRTGWGFRVKEQINGTASNSRLVGAAAVPNGTNAVNSLFLLDAEKKVLTLCERDGSGVWQVVRNIALPVSEFSGLQPLALGSTNRNAVAFLGLNSVAWMPFEGPVWELNELDGYETPIRDGRLNDIISGDLDNDGRKDLVFLETARNYLDLVIFDANHKLTPANRWQVFEERTFRSRRSDLPEPREAVVADVTGDGKNDLIVLVHDRILVYPQE
;
A
#
# COMPACT_ATOMS: atom_id res chain seq x y z
N MET A 1 -44.18 -39.47 -43.48
CA MET A 1 -45.32 -40.35 -43.18
C MET A 1 -45.92 -39.78 -41.90
N ILE A 2 -46.88 -38.80 -41.97
CA ILE A 2 -48.34 -38.97 -42.12
C ILE A 2 -48.90 -39.88 -40.96
N PHE A 3 -49.70 -39.35 -40.04
CA PHE A 3 -51.05 -38.91 -39.92
C PHE A 3 -51.38 -38.60 -38.46
N PHE A 4 -51.94 -37.45 -38.05
CA PHE A 4 -53.34 -37.05 -37.91
C PHE A 4 -54.24 -37.88 -36.97
N GLY A 5 -54.96 -37.16 -36.10
CA GLY A 5 -56.26 -37.45 -35.52
C GLY A 5 -56.39 -37.09 -34.04
N SER A 6 -57.11 -36.21 -33.65
CA SER A 6 -58.37 -35.46 -33.68
C SER A 6 -59.17 -35.62 -32.37
N ARG A 7 -59.51 -34.47 -31.79
CA ARG A 7 -60.71 -34.03 -31.04
C ARG A 7 -61.50 -35.02 -30.17
N ALA A 8 -61.75 -34.59 -28.92
CA ALA A 8 -63.14 -34.53 -28.41
C ALA A 8 -63.25 -33.58 -27.20
N ARG A 9 -64.21 -32.67 -27.29
CA ARG A 9 -64.71 -31.76 -26.22
C ARG A 9 -65.66 -32.58 -25.28
N VAL A 10 -65.56 -32.30 -23.95
CA VAL A 10 -66.72 -32.43 -23.08
C VAL A 10 -66.78 -31.21 -22.16
N LEU A 11 -67.91 -30.50 -22.26
CA LEU A 11 -68.35 -29.49 -21.31
C LEU A 11 -68.81 -30.14 -20.03
N GLY A 12 -68.47 -29.57 -18.89
CA GLY A 12 -69.12 -29.88 -17.61
C GLY A 12 -69.06 -28.61 -16.74
N LEU A 13 -70.17 -27.89 -16.68
CA LEU A 13 -70.46 -26.86 -15.69
C LEU A 13 -70.58 -27.52 -14.30
N MET A 14 -69.94 -26.96 -13.30
CA MET A 14 -70.53 -26.89 -11.94
C MET A 14 -69.98 -25.74 -11.10
N ALA A 15 -70.86 -25.17 -10.42
CA ALA A 15 -71.02 -23.97 -9.70
C ALA A 15 -70.00 -23.60 -8.63
N ALA A 16 -69.99 -22.29 -8.40
CA ALA A 16 -69.31 -21.51 -7.42
C ALA A 16 -69.36 -22.02 -5.97
N ALA A 17 -68.20 -21.92 -5.30
CA ALA A 17 -68.15 -21.64 -3.86
C ALA A 17 -67.07 -20.56 -3.66
N LEU A 18 -67.51 -19.32 -3.49
CA LEU A 18 -66.70 -18.19 -3.04
C LEU A 18 -66.38 -18.36 -1.55
N GLY A 19 -65.19 -18.84 -1.22
CA GLY A 19 -64.61 -18.67 0.09
C GLY A 19 -63.69 -17.44 0.06
N PRO A 20 -63.67 -16.59 1.09
CA PRO A 20 -62.77 -15.43 1.12
C PRO A 20 -61.34 -15.95 1.30
N VAL A 21 -60.52 -15.80 0.26
CA VAL A 21 -59.05 -15.89 0.37
C VAL A 21 -58.62 -14.66 1.13
N TRP A 22 -58.36 -14.84 2.39
CA TRP A 22 -57.54 -13.87 3.14
C TRP A 22 -56.13 -13.92 2.55
N LEU A 23 -55.83 -12.96 1.68
CA LEU A 23 -54.48 -12.57 1.37
C LEU A 23 -53.89 -11.99 2.67
N TRP A 24 -53.15 -12.79 3.38
CA TRP A 24 -52.18 -12.28 4.28
C TRP A 24 -51.09 -11.61 3.39
N GLY A 25 -51.29 -10.34 3.11
CA GLY A 25 -50.18 -9.48 2.78
C GLY A 25 -49.27 -9.49 4.00
N ALA A 26 -48.12 -10.08 3.89
CA ALA A 26 -47.03 -9.73 4.77
C ALA A 26 -46.83 -8.22 4.60
N SER A 27 -47.34 -7.44 5.53
CA SER A 27 -46.88 -6.07 5.72
C SER A 27 -45.40 -6.20 6.09
N THR A 28 -44.52 -6.01 5.16
CA THR A 28 -43.20 -5.48 5.50
C THR A 28 -43.50 -4.18 6.24
N GLU A 29 -43.40 -4.20 7.56
CA GLU A 29 -43.28 -2.99 8.32
C GLU A 29 -41.97 -2.37 7.82
N THR A 30 -42.07 -1.50 6.81
CA THR A 30 -41.03 -0.54 6.53
C THR A 30 -40.97 0.35 7.76
N ASN A 31 -39.92 0.26 8.53
CA ASN A 31 -39.61 1.24 9.58
C ASN A 31 -39.70 2.61 8.91
N ARG A 32 -40.82 3.31 9.20
CA ARG A 32 -41.07 4.63 8.65
C ARG A 32 -40.47 5.62 9.63
N PHE A 33 -39.25 6.06 9.36
CA PHE A 33 -38.70 7.23 10.01
C PHE A 33 -38.92 8.45 9.12
N GLY A 34 -39.06 9.60 9.71
CA GLY A 34 -39.24 10.88 9.03
C GLY A 34 -38.30 11.92 9.63
N PHE A 35 -38.11 12.97 8.90
CA PHE A 35 -37.32 14.12 9.38
C PHE A 35 -38.20 15.36 9.29
N SER A 36 -38.13 16.19 10.31
CA SER A 36 -38.73 17.52 10.34
C SER A 36 -37.70 18.60 10.01
N GLY A 37 -38.11 19.83 9.89
CA GLY A 37 -37.22 20.98 9.72
C GLY A 37 -36.92 21.39 8.29
N PRO A 38 -35.73 21.91 7.95
CA PRO A 38 -34.54 21.97 8.81
C PRO A 38 -34.53 23.13 9.81
N GLU A 39 -33.90 22.91 10.96
CA GLU A 39 -33.40 24.00 11.79
C GLU A 39 -32.15 24.60 11.12
N ILE A 40 -32.05 25.93 11.06
CA ILE A 40 -31.01 26.61 10.27
C ILE A 40 -30.08 27.39 11.17
N TYR A 41 -28.79 27.08 11.13
CA TYR A 41 -27.75 27.77 11.91
C TYR A 41 -26.76 28.46 10.96
N PRO A 42 -26.92 29.79 10.72
CA PRO A 42 -25.98 30.56 9.90
C PRO A 42 -24.63 30.69 10.64
N ILE A 43 -23.54 30.40 9.94
CA ILE A 43 -22.17 30.47 10.48
C ILE A 43 -21.34 31.50 9.70
N ASP A 44 -20.75 31.09 8.61
CA ASP A 44 -19.93 31.91 7.71
C ASP A 44 -19.65 31.15 6.40
N ASN A 45 -19.12 31.85 5.40
CA ASN A 45 -18.64 31.20 4.17
C ASN A 45 -17.40 30.32 4.46
N GLN A 46 -17.16 29.32 3.59
CA GLN A 46 -15.99 28.43 3.66
C GLN A 46 -15.86 27.62 4.97
N ILE A 47 -16.98 27.23 5.53
CA ILE A 47 -17.03 26.30 6.65
C ILE A 47 -16.86 24.87 6.12
N THR A 48 -16.09 24.04 6.85
CA THR A 48 -15.76 22.64 6.52
C THR A 48 -15.51 21.85 7.80
N GLN A 49 -15.27 20.55 7.67
CA GLN A 49 -14.90 19.67 8.78
C GLN A 49 -15.95 19.68 9.90
N LEU A 50 -17.20 19.34 9.54
CA LEU A 50 -18.27 19.16 10.52
C LEU A 50 -18.01 17.91 11.36
N ARG A 51 -17.98 18.07 12.69
CA ARG A 51 -17.83 16.99 13.67
C ARG A 51 -18.85 17.14 14.77
N VAL A 52 -19.21 16.03 15.39
CA VAL A 52 -20.18 15.98 16.48
C VAL A 52 -19.60 15.19 17.65
N ALA A 53 -19.65 15.74 18.85
CA ALA A 53 -19.25 15.10 20.10
C ALA A 53 -19.81 15.89 21.30
N ASP A 54 -19.98 15.26 22.46
CA ASP A 54 -20.28 15.92 23.73
C ASP A 54 -19.00 16.59 24.26
N LEU A 55 -18.85 17.90 24.03
CA LEU A 55 -17.63 18.64 24.36
C LEU A 55 -17.60 19.14 25.83
N ASP A 56 -18.75 19.36 26.45
CA ASP A 56 -18.82 19.88 27.81
C ASP A 56 -19.26 18.85 28.87
N GLY A 57 -19.52 17.62 28.44
CA GLY A 57 -19.79 16.47 29.29
C GLY A 57 -21.21 16.51 29.90
N ASP A 58 -22.15 17.18 29.23
CA ASP A 58 -23.53 17.29 29.71
C ASP A 58 -24.45 16.15 29.20
N GLY A 59 -23.91 15.27 28.33
CA GLY A 59 -24.60 14.14 27.74
C GLY A 59 -25.33 14.46 26.43
N LEU A 60 -25.22 15.69 25.92
CA LEU A 60 -25.77 16.12 24.65
C LEU A 60 -24.67 16.33 23.63
N ASN A 61 -24.95 15.97 22.39
CA ASN A 61 -23.98 16.17 21.32
C ASN A 61 -23.90 17.63 20.88
N ASP A 62 -22.68 18.15 20.85
CA ASP A 62 -22.27 19.45 20.32
C ASP A 62 -21.77 19.33 18.90
N MET A 63 -21.64 20.45 18.19
CA MET A 63 -21.09 20.47 16.84
C MET A 63 -19.82 21.32 16.77
N VAL A 64 -18.85 20.86 15.99
CA VAL A 64 -17.59 21.54 15.70
C VAL A 64 -17.48 21.77 14.20
N VAL A 65 -17.14 23.00 13.80
CA VAL A 65 -16.96 23.36 12.40
C VAL A 65 -15.73 24.23 12.22
N VAL A 66 -14.90 23.92 11.25
CA VAL A 66 -13.78 24.77 10.83
C VAL A 66 -14.31 25.96 10.03
N ASN A 67 -13.94 27.16 10.44
CA ASN A 67 -14.28 28.41 9.78
C ASN A 67 -13.02 29.12 9.27
N ASN A 68 -12.54 28.70 8.11
CA ASN A 68 -11.34 29.26 7.49
C ASN A 68 -11.51 30.71 7.01
N ALA A 69 -12.75 31.17 6.80
CA ALA A 69 -13.01 32.55 6.41
C ALA A 69 -12.71 33.54 7.56
N ARG A 70 -12.80 33.08 8.80
CA ARG A 70 -12.59 33.87 10.01
C ARG A 70 -11.41 33.40 10.86
N SER A 71 -10.62 32.47 10.37
CA SER A 71 -9.47 31.90 11.09
C SER A 71 -9.83 31.41 12.49
N LYS A 72 -10.86 30.57 12.57
CA LYS A 72 -11.37 30.04 13.84
C LYS A 72 -11.98 28.65 13.69
N ILE A 73 -12.07 27.94 14.79
CA ILE A 73 -12.95 26.79 14.96
C ILE A 73 -14.21 27.29 15.65
N THR A 74 -15.37 26.99 15.09
CA THR A 74 -16.67 27.36 15.67
C THR A 74 -17.23 26.15 16.39
N LEU A 75 -17.59 26.34 17.64
CA LEU A 75 -18.21 25.35 18.52
C LEU A 75 -19.67 25.74 18.73
N LEU A 76 -20.58 24.80 18.57
CA LEU A 76 -22.01 24.97 18.81
C LEU A 76 -22.39 24.03 19.96
N TYR A 77 -22.38 24.58 21.19
CA TYR A 77 -22.79 23.86 22.39
C TYR A 77 -24.29 23.67 22.45
N ASN A 78 -24.73 22.45 22.63
CA ASN A 78 -26.14 22.08 22.76
C ASN A 78 -26.68 22.54 24.12
N ARG A 79 -27.92 22.98 24.17
CA ARG A 79 -28.56 23.49 25.40
C ARG A 79 -29.82 22.73 25.80
N ASP A 80 -30.25 21.75 24.98
CA ASP A 80 -31.52 21.02 25.19
C ASP A 80 -32.69 21.93 25.61
N GLY A 81 -32.80 23.10 24.99
CA GLY A 81 -33.87 24.05 25.34
C GLY A 81 -33.89 24.55 26.78
N LYS A 82 -32.92 24.19 27.63
CA LYS A 82 -32.82 24.57 29.04
C LYS A 82 -32.34 26.01 29.27
N THR A 83 -32.89 26.97 28.55
CA THR A 83 -32.60 28.38 28.84
C THR A 83 -33.54 28.90 29.91
N ASN A 84 -33.15 28.81 31.17
CA ASN A 84 -33.76 29.55 32.27
C ASN A 84 -33.39 31.05 32.24
N THR A 85 -32.84 31.56 31.16
CA THR A 85 -32.50 32.96 31.00
C THR A 85 -33.68 33.70 30.35
N PRO A 86 -34.35 34.64 31.02
CA PRO A 86 -35.40 35.41 30.39
C PRO A 86 -34.83 36.12 29.15
N PRO A 87 -35.57 36.19 28.04
CA PRO A 87 -35.07 36.84 26.84
C PRO A 87 -34.66 38.29 27.16
N ALA A 88 -33.37 38.59 26.94
CA ALA A 88 -32.89 39.96 27.05
C ALA A 88 -33.67 40.78 26.03
N LYS A 89 -34.35 41.83 26.47
CA LYS A 89 -35.05 42.75 25.59
C LYS A 89 -34.01 43.43 24.72
N SER A 90 -33.72 42.86 23.54
CA SER A 90 -32.84 43.48 22.56
C SER A 90 -33.48 44.71 21.96
N ALA A 91 -33.03 45.88 22.40
CA ALA A 91 -33.40 47.18 21.82
C ALA A 91 -32.57 47.58 20.61
N GLY A 92 -31.94 46.62 19.89
CA GLY A 92 -31.11 46.83 18.71
C GLY A 92 -31.71 46.24 17.43
N LYS A 93 -31.33 46.76 16.27
CA LYS A 93 -31.59 46.13 14.98
C LYS A 93 -30.98 44.73 15.02
N LYS A 94 -31.82 43.67 14.95
CA LYS A 94 -31.34 42.31 14.78
C LYS A 94 -30.56 42.25 13.45
N GLU A 95 -29.32 41.82 13.52
CA GLU A 95 -28.60 41.43 12.32
C GLU A 95 -29.28 40.20 11.70
N LEU A 96 -29.29 40.09 10.39
CA LEU A 96 -30.07 39.08 9.65
C LEU A 96 -29.66 37.62 10.00
N ASN A 97 -28.51 37.42 10.67
CA ASN A 97 -27.92 36.14 10.99
C ASN A 97 -27.66 35.92 12.48
N GLU A 98 -28.26 36.69 13.37
CA GLU A 98 -28.19 36.44 14.83
C GLU A 98 -29.17 35.34 15.22
N LEU A 99 -28.65 34.34 15.92
CA LEU A 99 -29.49 33.28 16.47
C LEU A 99 -30.40 33.86 17.55
N PRO A 100 -31.66 33.38 17.68
CA PRO A 100 -32.53 33.74 18.74
C PRO A 100 -31.92 33.33 20.11
N PRO A 101 -32.22 34.03 21.21
CA PRO A 101 -31.70 33.73 22.54
C PRO A 101 -32.06 32.34 23.07
N ASP A 102 -33.12 31.76 22.54
CA ASP A 102 -33.65 30.43 22.81
C ASP A 102 -33.26 29.38 21.80
N ALA A 103 -32.29 29.66 20.93
CA ALA A 103 -31.77 28.68 20.00
C ALA A 103 -31.17 27.46 20.71
N ARG A 104 -31.35 26.27 20.15
CA ARG A 104 -30.80 25.03 20.68
C ARG A 104 -29.29 25.10 20.94
N PHE A 105 -28.55 25.72 20.07
CA PHE A 105 -27.08 25.80 20.16
C PHE A 105 -26.60 27.20 20.59
N ARG A 106 -25.62 27.23 21.47
CA ARG A 106 -24.84 28.40 21.83
C ARG A 106 -23.53 28.38 21.03
N ILE A 107 -23.23 29.43 20.28
CA ILE A 107 -22.05 29.51 19.46
C ILE A 107 -20.89 30.12 20.24
N GLU A 108 -19.78 29.41 20.27
CA GLU A 108 -18.48 29.87 20.74
C GLU A 108 -17.42 29.69 19.65
N SER A 109 -16.23 30.21 19.87
CA SER A 109 -15.16 30.13 18.87
C SER A 109 -13.80 30.06 19.52
N ILE A 110 -12.93 29.21 18.95
CA ILE A 110 -11.51 29.16 19.27
C ILE A 110 -10.76 29.79 18.09
N ALA A 111 -9.90 30.77 18.35
CA ALA A 111 -9.09 31.37 17.31
C ALA A 111 -8.06 30.36 16.78
N SER A 112 -7.88 30.32 15.48
CA SER A 112 -6.86 29.50 14.83
C SER A 112 -5.93 30.37 14.01
N GLU A 113 -4.63 30.20 14.18
CA GLU A 113 -3.58 30.85 13.37
C GLU A 113 -3.41 30.17 11.99
N LYS A 114 -4.22 29.14 11.69
CA LYS A 114 -4.04 28.28 10.53
C LYS A 114 -5.25 28.27 9.62
N ARG A 115 -4.97 28.07 8.33
CA ARG A 115 -5.97 27.55 7.41
C ARG A 115 -6.04 26.04 7.61
N ILE A 116 -7.05 25.59 8.34
CA ILE A 116 -7.22 24.19 8.72
C ILE A 116 -7.65 23.38 7.49
N ALA A 117 -6.93 22.28 7.21
CA ALA A 117 -7.24 21.33 6.14
C ALA A 117 -8.00 20.11 6.67
N SER A 118 -7.63 19.61 7.85
CA SER A 118 -8.25 18.45 8.49
C SER A 118 -8.39 18.68 9.99
N LEU A 119 -9.46 18.12 10.58
CA LEU A 119 -9.78 18.20 12.01
C LEU A 119 -10.38 16.87 12.46
N VAL A 120 -9.96 16.42 13.64
CA VAL A 120 -10.56 15.30 14.37
C VAL A 120 -10.94 15.73 15.77
N VAL A 121 -11.96 15.06 16.32
CA VAL A 121 -12.47 15.23 17.68
C VAL A 121 -12.47 13.84 18.32
N ALA A 122 -11.62 13.63 19.32
CA ALA A 122 -11.48 12.35 20.01
C ALA A 122 -10.80 12.56 21.38
N ASP A 123 -11.00 11.63 22.29
CA ASP A 123 -10.25 11.59 23.56
C ASP A 123 -8.80 11.16 23.30
N LEU A 124 -7.92 12.15 23.13
CA LEU A 124 -6.49 11.95 22.85
C LEU A 124 -5.62 12.00 24.11
N THR A 125 -6.25 12.16 25.27
CA THR A 125 -5.59 12.20 26.58
C THR A 125 -6.08 11.11 27.54
N ALA A 126 -7.00 10.24 27.13
CA ALA A 126 -7.62 9.18 27.93
C ALA A 126 -8.23 9.72 29.27
N ASP A 127 -8.80 10.91 29.23
CA ASP A 127 -9.44 11.52 30.38
C ASP A 127 -10.99 11.51 30.30
N GLY A 128 -11.51 10.91 29.20
CA GLY A 128 -12.95 10.76 28.92
C GLY A 128 -13.59 11.99 28.28
N ARG A 129 -12.83 13.02 27.93
CA ARG A 129 -13.32 14.22 27.23
C ARG A 129 -12.75 14.28 25.81
N PRO A 130 -13.55 14.66 24.81
CA PRO A 130 -13.05 14.82 23.45
C PRO A 130 -12.16 16.06 23.31
N ASP A 131 -10.95 15.85 22.80
CA ASP A 131 -9.98 16.87 22.43
C ASP A 131 -10.12 17.25 20.95
N LEU A 132 -9.46 18.36 20.54
CA LEU A 132 -9.40 18.80 19.15
C LEU A 132 -7.98 18.67 18.62
N ALA A 133 -7.79 17.88 17.55
CA ALA A 133 -6.54 17.88 16.81
C ALA A 133 -6.78 18.32 15.37
N TYR A 134 -5.90 19.17 14.83
CA TYR A 134 -6.04 19.68 13.47
C TYR A 134 -4.70 19.94 12.81
N TYR A 135 -4.69 19.83 11.47
CA TYR A 135 -3.55 20.13 10.63
C TYR A 135 -3.91 21.17 9.57
N GLY A 136 -2.99 22.07 9.25
CA GLY A 136 -3.26 23.14 8.29
C GLY A 136 -2.04 23.98 7.93
N GLU A 137 -2.27 25.05 7.18
CA GLU A 137 -1.26 26.00 6.73
C GLU A 137 -1.18 27.19 7.69
N PRO A 138 -0.01 27.56 8.28
CA PRO A 138 1.31 26.92 8.19
C PRO A 138 1.32 25.46 8.65
N LYS A 139 2.18 24.62 8.03
CA LYS A 139 2.23 23.17 8.18
C LYS A 139 2.66 22.74 9.59
N GLU A 140 1.72 22.64 10.48
CA GLU A 140 1.87 22.14 11.86
C GLU A 140 0.64 21.33 12.24
N LEU A 141 0.86 20.25 12.96
CA LEU A 141 -0.19 19.53 13.69
C LEU A 141 -0.39 20.23 15.05
N VAL A 142 -1.63 20.47 15.40
CA VAL A 142 -2.00 21.19 16.64
C VAL A 142 -2.97 20.34 17.45
N LEU A 143 -2.71 20.21 18.74
CA LEU A 143 -3.60 19.61 19.73
C LEU A 143 -4.08 20.69 20.70
N LEU A 144 -5.38 20.74 20.94
CA LEU A 144 -6.05 21.48 22.00
C LEU A 144 -6.73 20.48 22.92
N VAL A 145 -6.24 20.38 24.15
CA VAL A 145 -6.82 19.50 25.16
C VAL A 145 -8.03 20.16 25.80
N ASN A 146 -9.09 19.40 25.97
CA ASN A 146 -10.30 19.83 26.63
C ASN A 146 -10.15 19.74 28.17
N GLU A 147 -9.96 20.86 28.83
CA GLU A 147 -9.81 20.92 30.28
C GLU A 147 -11.16 21.05 31.02
N GLY A 148 -12.27 20.76 30.35
CA GLY A 148 -13.61 20.82 30.89
C GLY A 148 -13.99 22.25 31.29
N THR A 149 -14.33 22.46 32.55
CA THR A 149 -14.73 23.80 33.07
C THR A 149 -13.62 24.85 32.94
N ASN A 150 -12.38 24.46 32.73
CA ASN A 150 -11.25 25.38 32.52
C ASN A 150 -11.10 25.81 31.06
N GLY A 151 -11.92 25.24 30.15
CA GLY A 151 -11.91 25.53 28.74
C GLY A 151 -10.87 24.70 27.97
N TRP A 152 -10.20 25.28 27.01
CA TRP A 152 -9.24 24.62 26.15
C TRP A 152 -7.79 24.96 26.53
N SER A 153 -6.92 23.98 26.52
CA SER A 153 -5.49 24.16 26.81
C SER A 153 -4.79 25.12 25.85
N ALA A 154 -3.60 25.56 26.21
CA ALA A 154 -2.69 26.17 25.26
C ALA A 154 -2.36 25.16 24.15
N PRO A 155 -2.27 25.58 22.86
CA PRO A 155 -2.04 24.68 21.75
C PRO A 155 -0.67 24.01 21.84
N LYS A 156 -0.62 22.68 21.83
CA LYS A 156 0.60 21.89 21.61
C LYS A 156 0.80 21.75 20.12
N LYS A 157 1.99 22.03 19.60
CA LYS A 157 2.27 22.09 18.16
C LYS A 157 3.45 21.21 17.79
N TRP A 158 3.32 20.48 16.66
CA TRP A 158 4.39 19.73 16.02
C TRP A 158 4.55 20.23 14.58
N PRO A 159 5.72 20.80 14.23
CA PRO A 159 5.98 21.19 12.85
C PRO A 159 6.22 19.95 12.00
N ILE A 160 5.38 19.74 10.98
CA ILE A 160 5.44 18.61 10.05
C ILE A 160 5.31 19.16 8.63
N GLU A 161 6.46 19.50 8.04
CA GLU A 161 6.53 20.21 6.76
C GLU A 161 6.02 19.39 5.56
N ASP A 162 6.18 18.08 5.60
CA ASP A 162 5.75 17.16 4.54
C ASP A 162 4.35 16.55 4.80
N GLY A 163 3.59 17.06 5.78
CA GLY A 163 2.19 16.69 5.96
C GLY A 163 1.33 17.11 4.75
N GLN A 164 0.31 16.31 4.42
CA GLN A 164 -0.62 16.62 3.34
C GLN A 164 -1.78 17.48 3.81
N LEU A 165 -2.09 18.53 3.04
CA LEU A 165 -3.25 19.41 3.27
C LEU A 165 -4.51 18.76 2.65
N SER A 166 -4.91 17.60 3.17
CA SER A 166 -6.09 16.85 2.73
C SER A 166 -7.19 16.86 3.79
N PRO A 167 -8.47 17.00 3.43
CA PRO A 167 -9.58 16.84 4.38
C PRO A 167 -9.60 15.49 5.08
N ASN A 168 -9.13 14.44 4.40
CA ASN A 168 -9.06 13.06 4.88
C ASN A 168 -7.62 12.66 5.27
N GLY A 169 -6.78 13.64 5.63
CA GLY A 169 -5.38 13.44 5.98
C GLY A 169 -5.14 13.21 7.47
N LEU A 170 -6.15 13.32 8.33
CA LEU A 170 -6.03 13.15 9.77
C LEU A 170 -7.13 12.20 10.26
N CYS A 171 -6.75 11.18 11.02
CA CYS A 171 -7.67 10.22 11.64
C CYS A 171 -7.16 9.78 13.01
N THR A 172 -7.99 9.03 13.73
CA THR A 172 -7.69 8.48 15.05
C THR A 172 -8.06 7.00 15.11
N GLY A 173 -7.39 6.25 15.99
CA GLY A 173 -7.67 4.84 16.27
C GLY A 173 -6.51 4.20 17.01
N ASP A 174 -6.71 3.02 17.56
CA ASP A 174 -5.66 2.24 18.24
C ASP A 174 -4.79 1.51 17.21
N ILE A 175 -3.75 2.19 16.72
CA ILE A 175 -2.89 1.67 15.65
C ILE A 175 -1.78 0.75 16.17
N ASN A 176 -1.59 0.66 17.49
CA ASN A 176 -0.53 -0.11 18.12
C ASN A 176 -1.05 -1.26 19.02
N GLY A 177 -2.37 -1.38 19.20
CA GLY A 177 -3.03 -2.44 19.96
C GLY A 177 -2.92 -2.30 21.48
N ASP A 178 -2.71 -1.08 22.01
CA ASP A 178 -2.59 -0.85 23.45
C ASP A 178 -3.91 -0.43 24.12
N GLY A 179 -4.97 -0.28 23.34
CA GLY A 179 -6.31 0.10 23.78
C GLY A 179 -6.50 1.61 23.96
N LEU A 180 -5.54 2.43 23.56
CA LEU A 180 -5.61 3.89 23.60
C LEU A 180 -5.79 4.46 22.19
N THR A 181 -6.38 5.65 22.10
CA THR A 181 -6.65 6.29 20.81
C THR A 181 -5.45 7.08 20.31
N ASP A 182 -4.77 6.59 19.30
CA ASP A 182 -3.64 7.27 18.64
C ASP A 182 -4.13 8.30 17.61
N LEU A 183 -3.22 9.22 17.25
CA LEU A 183 -3.45 10.22 16.21
C LEU A 183 -2.58 9.93 14.99
N VAL A 184 -3.18 9.86 13.80
CA VAL A 184 -2.51 9.54 12.56
C VAL A 184 -2.67 10.66 11.56
N LEU A 185 -1.53 11.21 11.06
CA LEU A 185 -1.49 12.26 10.04
C LEU A 185 -0.84 11.75 8.76
N LEU A 186 -1.47 11.97 7.64
CA LEU A 186 -0.96 11.65 6.31
C LEU A 186 0.14 12.63 5.89
N GLY A 187 1.34 12.12 5.60
CA GLY A 187 2.45 12.85 4.99
C GLY A 187 2.60 12.55 3.49
N GLU A 188 3.63 13.07 2.86
CA GLU A 188 3.87 12.86 1.42
C GLU A 188 4.28 11.42 1.07
N ASN A 189 5.08 10.77 1.94
CA ASN A 189 5.61 9.41 1.71
C ASN A 189 5.50 8.52 2.97
N CYS A 190 4.83 8.98 3.99
CA CYS A 190 4.63 8.27 5.25
C CYS A 190 3.35 8.74 5.92
N VAL A 191 2.86 7.97 6.87
CA VAL A 191 1.97 8.49 7.91
C VAL A 191 2.80 8.83 9.13
N TYR A 192 2.40 9.86 9.85
CA TYR A 192 2.92 10.21 11.15
C TYR A 192 1.96 9.67 12.20
N VAL A 193 2.46 8.87 13.11
CA VAL A 193 1.69 8.33 14.23
C VAL A 193 2.17 8.98 15.52
N LEU A 194 1.24 9.56 16.26
CA LEU A 194 1.47 10.06 17.62
C LEU A 194 0.70 9.15 18.57
N THR A 195 1.43 8.24 19.20
CA THR A 195 0.82 7.28 20.12
C THR A 195 0.37 7.95 21.41
N GLN A 196 -0.85 7.65 21.84
CA GLN A 196 -1.34 8.05 23.13
C GLN A 196 -0.61 7.25 24.22
N ARG A 197 -0.27 7.91 25.32
CA ARG A 197 0.47 7.33 26.43
C ARG A 197 -0.39 7.26 27.69
N LYS A 198 -0.07 6.31 28.56
CA LYS A 198 -0.74 6.15 29.86
C LYS A 198 -0.57 7.34 30.82
N ASP A 199 0.31 8.29 30.51
CA ASP A 199 0.49 9.53 31.23
C ASP A 199 -0.40 10.67 30.72
N HIS A 200 -1.40 10.35 29.89
CA HIS A 200 -2.36 11.28 29.30
C HIS A 200 -1.72 12.27 28.30
N THR A 201 -0.66 11.87 27.62
CA THR A 201 0.01 12.68 26.59
C THR A 201 0.13 11.94 25.27
N LEU A 202 0.17 12.70 24.17
CA LEU A 202 0.60 12.18 22.88
C LEU A 202 2.14 12.15 22.79
N GLY A 203 2.66 11.08 22.21
CA GLY A 203 4.08 10.92 21.88
C GLY A 203 4.55 11.89 20.80
N GLU A 204 5.84 11.80 20.48
CA GLU A 204 6.39 12.49 19.31
C GLU A 204 5.99 11.77 18.02
N PRO A 205 5.86 12.49 16.88
CA PRO A 205 5.48 11.89 15.62
C PRO A 205 6.46 10.83 15.13
N GLU A 206 6.02 9.59 15.04
CA GLU A 206 6.76 8.49 14.44
C GLU A 206 6.37 8.33 12.98
N ARG A 207 7.36 8.11 12.11
CA ARG A 207 7.16 7.98 10.67
C ARG A 207 7.00 6.53 10.27
N ILE A 208 5.86 6.18 9.71
CA ILE A 208 5.61 4.88 9.08
C ILE A 208 5.52 5.08 7.57
N PRO A 209 6.52 4.62 6.80
CA PRO A 209 6.53 4.84 5.35
C PRO A 209 5.42 4.06 4.64
N PHE A 210 4.95 4.59 3.51
CA PHE A 210 4.07 3.90 2.58
C PHE A 210 4.58 4.02 1.15
N SER A 211 4.09 3.14 0.26
CA SER A 211 4.49 3.12 -1.15
C SER A 211 3.58 4.00 -2.01
N GLY A 212 4.15 4.64 -3.02
CA GLY A 212 3.40 5.42 -4.02
C GLY A 212 2.66 6.62 -3.42
N ALA A 213 1.57 7.04 -4.06
CA ALA A 213 0.76 8.17 -3.62
C ALA A 213 -0.45 7.69 -2.79
N VAL A 214 -0.76 8.41 -1.72
CA VAL A 214 -1.94 8.22 -0.85
C VAL A 214 -2.64 9.56 -0.72
N LYS A 215 -3.98 9.57 -0.67
CA LYS A 215 -4.82 10.78 -0.56
C LYS A 215 -5.67 10.83 0.70
N ALA A 216 -5.91 9.67 1.30
CA ALA A 216 -6.66 9.55 2.54
C ALA A 216 -6.12 8.41 3.39
N VAL A 217 -6.29 8.52 4.69
CA VAL A 217 -5.89 7.53 5.69
C VAL A 217 -7.03 7.31 6.68
N GLN A 218 -7.24 6.04 7.06
CA GLN A 218 -8.17 5.64 8.12
C GLN A 218 -7.55 4.53 8.97
N VAL A 219 -8.03 4.38 10.18
CA VAL A 219 -7.67 3.32 11.12
C VAL A 219 -8.95 2.54 11.42
N GLU A 220 -9.04 1.32 10.89
CA GLU A 220 -10.25 0.49 10.88
C GLU A 220 -9.90 -0.98 11.01
N ASP A 221 -10.74 -1.79 11.63
CA ASP A 221 -10.60 -3.25 11.63
C ASP A 221 -11.04 -3.81 10.27
N VAL A 222 -10.08 -4.04 9.37
CA VAL A 222 -10.32 -4.44 7.98
C VAL A 222 -10.62 -5.94 7.87
N ASP A 223 -9.97 -6.76 8.68
CA ASP A 223 -10.06 -8.22 8.57
C ASP A 223 -11.03 -8.87 9.57
N GLY A 224 -11.50 -8.12 10.54
CA GLY A 224 -12.47 -8.56 11.52
C GLY A 224 -11.86 -9.33 12.69
N ASP A 225 -10.59 -9.11 12.97
CA ASP A 225 -9.88 -9.78 14.06
C ASP A 225 -9.93 -9.02 15.39
N GLY A 226 -10.55 -7.85 15.40
CA GLY A 226 -10.73 -6.99 16.57
C GLY A 226 -9.58 -6.01 16.82
N ARG A 227 -8.60 -5.95 15.93
CA ARG A 227 -7.52 -4.96 15.94
C ARG A 227 -7.72 -3.94 14.82
N SER A 228 -7.27 -2.71 15.05
CA SER A 228 -7.38 -1.67 14.06
C SER A 228 -6.20 -1.69 13.09
N ASP A 229 -6.49 -1.75 11.81
CA ASP A 229 -5.54 -1.76 10.72
C ASP A 229 -5.35 -0.37 10.13
N LEU A 230 -4.31 -0.17 9.34
CA LEU A 230 -4.08 1.05 8.59
C LEU A 230 -4.62 0.90 7.16
N LEU A 231 -5.69 1.64 6.84
CA LEU A 231 -6.25 1.73 5.50
C LEU A 231 -5.73 2.98 4.78
N LEU A 232 -5.09 2.78 3.64
CA LEU A 232 -4.52 3.82 2.78
C LEU A 232 -5.31 3.88 1.47
N VAL A 233 -5.78 5.06 1.10
CA VAL A 233 -6.66 5.20 -0.07
C VAL A 233 -6.13 6.21 -1.08
N ASN A 234 -6.18 5.82 -2.35
CA ASN A 234 -5.97 6.71 -3.49
C ASN A 234 -6.98 6.40 -4.60
N TRP A 235 -8.04 7.16 -4.69
CA TRP A 235 -9.12 6.94 -5.67
C TRP A 235 -8.72 7.15 -7.13
N GLU A 236 -7.53 7.71 -7.41
CA GLU A 236 -6.98 7.85 -8.76
C GLU A 236 -6.08 6.69 -9.18
N ASP A 237 -5.73 5.78 -8.24
CA ASP A 237 -4.88 4.62 -8.51
C ASP A 237 -5.69 3.45 -9.10
N ARG A 238 -5.00 2.52 -9.75
CA ARG A 238 -5.56 1.22 -10.18
C ARG A 238 -5.82 0.28 -9.00
N ASN A 239 -5.11 0.48 -7.89
CA ASN A 239 -5.30 -0.19 -6.61
C ASN A 239 -5.71 0.89 -5.60
N PRO A 240 -6.98 1.34 -5.62
CA PRO A 240 -7.41 2.47 -4.80
C PRO A 240 -7.32 2.20 -3.30
N PHE A 241 -7.39 0.95 -2.89
CA PHE A 241 -7.27 0.53 -1.50
C PHE A 241 -5.99 -0.26 -1.28
N ARG A 242 -5.34 0.03 -0.18
CA ARG A 242 -4.21 -0.70 0.38
C ARG A 242 -4.38 -0.74 1.87
N PHE A 243 -4.04 -1.84 2.50
CA PHE A 243 -4.08 -1.90 3.96
C PHE A 243 -2.85 -2.60 4.51
N ARG A 244 -2.52 -2.28 5.75
CA ARG A 244 -1.50 -2.92 6.55
C ARG A 244 -2.16 -3.47 7.81
N LEU A 245 -2.22 -4.79 7.91
CA LEU A 245 -2.84 -5.46 9.04
C LEU A 245 -1.99 -5.31 10.30
N GLN A 246 -2.65 -5.00 11.41
CA GLN A 246 -2.01 -5.00 12.72
C GLN A 246 -1.82 -6.44 13.20
N LYS A 247 -0.61 -6.76 13.62
CA LYS A 247 -0.25 -8.07 14.18
C LYS A 247 -0.52 -8.12 15.69
N ASP A 248 -0.51 -9.33 16.26
CA ASP A 248 -0.68 -9.56 17.72
C ASP A 248 0.28 -8.77 18.60
N ASN A 249 1.41 -8.34 18.06
CA ASN A 249 2.41 -7.54 18.79
C ASN A 249 2.21 -6.02 18.61
N GLY A 250 1.10 -5.56 18.03
CA GLY A 250 0.79 -4.17 17.80
C GLY A 250 1.48 -3.53 16.59
N GLN A 251 2.15 -4.32 15.75
CA GLN A 251 2.88 -3.77 14.61
C GLN A 251 2.16 -4.02 13.29
N LEU A 252 2.35 -3.09 12.36
CA LEU A 252 1.77 -3.16 11.04
C LEU A 252 2.58 -4.08 10.12
N GLY A 253 1.91 -5.00 9.45
CA GLY A 253 2.46 -5.85 8.40
C GLY A 253 2.85 -5.09 7.13
N ALA A 254 3.20 -5.81 6.07
CA ALA A 254 3.40 -5.25 4.74
C ALA A 254 2.09 -4.73 4.17
N GLU A 255 2.17 -3.78 3.23
CA GLU A 255 1.00 -3.30 2.48
C GLU A 255 0.46 -4.41 1.56
N ILE A 256 -0.85 -4.63 1.61
CA ILE A 256 -1.57 -5.55 0.74
C ILE A 256 -2.28 -4.74 -0.33
N TYR A 257 -2.01 -5.09 -1.59
CA TYR A 257 -2.54 -4.44 -2.78
C TYR A 257 -3.52 -5.35 -3.49
N PHE A 258 -4.62 -4.79 -3.96
CA PHE A 258 -5.52 -5.51 -4.86
C PHE A 258 -6.16 -4.56 -5.87
N PRO A 259 -6.38 -5.06 -7.10
CA PRO A 259 -6.97 -4.24 -8.15
C PRO A 259 -8.45 -4.00 -7.89
N TYR A 260 -8.90 -2.79 -8.16
CA TYR A 260 -10.30 -2.41 -8.16
C TYR A 260 -10.60 -1.42 -9.28
N SER A 261 -11.87 -1.29 -9.64
CA SER A 261 -12.28 -0.30 -10.63
C SER A 261 -12.06 1.13 -10.11
N PRO A 262 -11.75 2.12 -10.97
CA PRO A 262 -11.59 3.50 -10.53
C PRO A 262 -12.84 4.03 -9.83
N ILE A 263 -12.63 4.63 -8.67
CA ILE A 263 -13.69 5.18 -7.82
C ILE A 263 -13.68 6.70 -7.82
N ARG A 264 -14.82 7.32 -7.50
CA ARG A 264 -14.97 8.76 -7.32
C ARG A 264 -14.84 9.15 -5.87
N SER A 265 -15.48 8.39 -5.01
CA SER A 265 -15.49 8.57 -3.55
C SER A 265 -15.61 7.22 -2.87
N TYR A 266 -15.32 7.18 -1.59
CA TYR A 266 -15.45 6.01 -0.75
C TYR A 266 -15.83 6.43 0.67
N TRP A 267 -16.36 5.47 1.41
CA TRP A 267 -16.56 5.54 2.84
C TRP A 267 -16.22 4.18 3.43
N ALA A 268 -15.48 4.13 4.51
CA ALA A 268 -15.17 2.89 5.23
C ALA A 268 -15.66 3.03 6.66
N ASP A 269 -16.45 2.06 7.13
CA ASP A 269 -17.01 2.06 8.47
C ASP A 269 -17.53 0.67 8.84
N ASN A 270 -17.63 0.39 10.13
CA ASN A 270 -18.31 -0.80 10.64
C ASN A 270 -19.81 -0.56 10.66
N LEU A 271 -20.50 -0.94 9.57
CA LEU A 271 -21.94 -0.71 9.44
C LEU A 271 -22.80 -1.69 10.27
N GLU A 272 -22.30 -2.89 10.48
CA GLU A 272 -23.07 -3.95 11.15
C GLU A 272 -22.83 -4.04 12.64
N ARG A 273 -21.95 -3.20 13.21
CA ARG A 273 -21.40 -3.34 14.56
C ARG A 273 -20.79 -4.74 14.80
N SER A 274 -20.41 -5.40 13.70
CA SER A 274 -19.52 -6.56 13.72
C SER A 274 -18.08 -6.06 13.94
N ASN A 275 -17.13 -6.96 14.06
CA ASN A 275 -15.72 -6.52 14.12
C ASN A 275 -15.13 -6.23 12.74
N ARG A 276 -15.93 -6.14 11.67
CA ARG A 276 -15.43 -6.00 10.30
C ARG A 276 -15.91 -4.72 9.62
N THR A 277 -14.98 -4.02 8.98
CA THR A 277 -15.25 -2.80 8.23
C THR A 277 -15.86 -3.10 6.86
N GLN A 278 -16.96 -2.46 6.52
CA GLN A 278 -17.51 -2.40 5.17
C GLN A 278 -16.96 -1.18 4.44
N VAL A 279 -16.73 -1.32 3.14
CA VAL A 279 -16.29 -0.24 2.26
C VAL A 279 -17.37 0.06 1.24
N ILE A 280 -17.84 1.29 1.23
CA ILE A 280 -18.79 1.79 0.25
C ILE A 280 -18.00 2.60 -0.78
N THR A 281 -18.22 2.33 -2.05
CA THR A 281 -17.53 3.01 -3.15
C THR A 281 -18.54 3.61 -4.11
N ILE A 282 -18.20 4.74 -4.72
CA ILE A 282 -18.92 5.29 -5.87
C ILE A 282 -18.03 5.13 -7.10
N ALA A 283 -18.48 4.35 -8.07
CA ALA A 283 -17.73 4.10 -9.30
C ALA A 283 -17.56 5.40 -10.11
N LEU A 284 -16.33 5.64 -10.61
CA LEU A 284 -16.00 6.88 -11.33
C LEU A 284 -16.85 7.09 -12.59
N ASN A 285 -17.05 6.04 -13.36
CA ASN A 285 -17.70 6.12 -14.68
C ASN A 285 -19.22 5.98 -14.61
N SER A 286 -19.74 4.97 -13.91
CA SER A 286 -21.17 4.70 -13.81
C SER A 286 -21.88 5.57 -12.78
N GLY A 287 -21.17 6.00 -11.74
CA GLY A 287 -21.77 6.66 -10.57
C GLY A 287 -22.56 5.71 -9.67
N ARG A 288 -22.53 4.38 -9.93
CA ARG A 288 -23.14 3.37 -9.08
C ARG A 288 -22.38 3.28 -7.76
N ALA A 289 -23.09 3.28 -6.67
CA ALA A 289 -22.53 2.96 -5.37
C ALA A 289 -22.54 1.43 -5.16
N ALA A 290 -21.54 0.91 -4.48
CA ALA A 290 -21.45 -0.49 -4.09
C ALA A 290 -20.97 -0.57 -2.65
N ILE A 291 -21.59 -1.44 -1.86
CA ILE A 291 -21.12 -1.81 -0.52
C ILE A 291 -20.39 -3.15 -0.62
N SER A 292 -19.22 -3.19 -0.02
CA SER A 292 -18.34 -4.36 -0.09
C SER A 292 -17.63 -4.59 1.24
N GLU A 293 -17.11 -5.78 1.43
CA GLU A 293 -16.25 -6.12 2.55
C GLU A 293 -14.96 -6.80 2.09
N PHE A 294 -13.88 -6.64 2.83
CA PHE A 294 -12.65 -7.36 2.58
C PHE A 294 -12.77 -8.80 3.07
N THR A 295 -12.51 -9.75 2.21
CA THR A 295 -12.56 -11.18 2.51
C THR A 295 -11.33 -11.91 2.01
N GLN A 296 -10.94 -12.98 2.70
CA GLN A 296 -9.90 -13.88 2.22
C GLN A 296 -10.53 -15.08 1.54
N LYS A 297 -10.08 -15.36 0.33
CA LYS A 297 -10.37 -16.61 -0.36
C LYS A 297 -9.15 -17.51 -0.37
N PRO A 298 -9.32 -18.84 -0.16
CA PRO A 298 -8.24 -19.77 -0.44
C PRO A 298 -7.84 -19.63 -1.91
N SER A 299 -6.53 -19.63 -2.19
CA SER A 299 -6.05 -19.61 -3.56
C SER A 299 -6.64 -20.78 -4.33
N ALA A 300 -7.40 -20.50 -5.38
CA ALA A 300 -7.91 -21.57 -6.25
C ALA A 300 -6.74 -22.20 -6.99
N GLN A 301 -6.54 -23.50 -6.83
CA GLN A 301 -5.65 -24.27 -7.71
C GLN A 301 -6.22 -24.22 -9.13
N LEU A 302 -5.66 -23.36 -9.95
CA LEU A 302 -5.83 -23.44 -11.39
C LEU A 302 -4.96 -24.59 -11.87
N SER A 303 -5.56 -25.63 -12.38
CA SER A 303 -4.88 -26.86 -12.81
C SER A 303 -3.70 -26.57 -13.72
N GLY A 304 -2.49 -26.78 -13.18
CA GLY A 304 -1.24 -26.78 -13.93
C GLY A 304 -0.47 -25.47 -14.00
N CYS A 305 -0.98 -24.38 -13.45
CA CYS A 305 -0.36 -23.05 -13.55
C CYS A 305 -0.32 -22.33 -12.21
N PHE A 306 0.60 -21.39 -12.08
CA PHE A 306 0.74 -20.53 -10.90
C PHE A 306 -0.52 -19.76 -10.58
N TYR A 307 -0.74 -19.63 -9.29
CA TYR A 307 -1.92 -19.07 -8.67
C TYR A 307 -2.08 -17.58 -8.88
N GLN A 308 -3.22 -17.07 -8.48
CA GLN A 308 -3.46 -15.65 -8.30
C GLN A 308 -2.70 -15.19 -7.04
N GLY A 309 -1.38 -15.02 -7.16
CA GLY A 309 -0.61 -14.40 -6.10
C GLY A 309 -1.05 -12.95 -5.92
N GLN A 310 -1.01 -12.48 -4.68
CA GLN A 310 -1.25 -11.09 -4.33
C GLN A 310 0.05 -10.46 -3.86
N PHE A 311 0.36 -9.28 -4.39
CA PHE A 311 1.55 -8.56 -3.98
C PHE A 311 1.43 -8.07 -2.54
N GLN A 312 2.53 -8.25 -1.83
CA GLN A 312 2.82 -7.60 -0.56
C GLN A 312 3.96 -6.63 -0.79
N VAL A 313 3.85 -5.44 -0.23
CA VAL A 313 4.85 -4.38 -0.39
C VAL A 313 5.29 -3.91 0.98
N LEU A 314 6.58 -3.98 1.24
CA LEU A 314 7.22 -3.37 2.40
C LEU A 314 7.80 -2.02 1.97
N PRO A 315 7.19 -0.91 2.36
CA PRO A 315 7.74 0.41 2.10
C PRO A 315 8.99 0.63 2.93
N LEU A 316 9.98 1.30 2.34
CA LEU A 316 11.23 1.66 3.00
C LEU A 316 11.32 3.17 3.16
N ALA A 317 12.08 3.64 4.13
CA ALA A 317 12.38 5.05 4.26
C ALA A 317 13.01 5.56 2.96
N LYS A 318 12.57 6.73 2.49
CA LYS A 318 13.07 7.33 1.25
C LYS A 318 14.56 7.62 1.37
N THR A 319 15.32 7.33 0.32
CA THR A 319 16.74 7.64 0.22
C THR A 319 17.01 8.51 -1.00
N ASP A 320 17.96 9.47 -0.86
CA ASP A 320 18.46 10.27 -1.96
C ASP A 320 19.67 9.63 -2.66
N LYS A 321 20.13 8.47 -2.14
CA LYS A 321 21.24 7.73 -2.75
C LYS A 321 20.78 7.00 -4.00
N ALA A 322 21.65 6.87 -4.98
CA ALA A 322 21.36 6.18 -6.22
C ALA A 322 21.21 4.65 -6.05
N ARG A 323 21.73 4.10 -4.95
CA ARG A 323 21.70 2.66 -4.63
C ARG A 323 21.57 2.46 -3.13
N ARG A 324 20.91 1.38 -2.78
CA ARG A 324 20.72 0.90 -1.41
C ARG A 324 21.06 -0.59 -1.37
N GLY A 325 21.78 -1.02 -0.35
CA GLY A 325 22.01 -2.45 -0.11
C GLY A 325 20.69 -3.13 0.27
N LEU A 326 20.24 -4.06 -0.57
CA LEU A 326 19.04 -4.87 -0.37
C LEU A 326 19.34 -6.31 -0.75
N LEU A 327 18.98 -7.24 0.12
CA LEU A 327 19.26 -8.64 -0.10
C LEU A 327 18.24 -9.53 0.63
N TRP A 328 17.77 -10.59 -0.04
CA TRP A 328 17.12 -11.71 0.61
C TRP A 328 18.14 -12.83 0.79
N ALA A 329 18.45 -13.19 2.04
CA ALA A 329 19.37 -14.26 2.37
C ALA A 329 19.10 -14.81 3.76
N ASP A 330 19.32 -16.09 3.97
CA ASP A 330 19.29 -16.74 5.29
C ASP A 330 20.49 -16.24 6.10
N VAL A 331 20.25 -15.50 7.19
CA VAL A 331 21.29 -14.92 8.04
C VAL A 331 21.40 -15.56 9.42
N ASP A 332 20.44 -16.39 9.81
CA ASP A 332 20.47 -17.12 11.09
C ASP A 332 20.68 -18.63 10.92
N GLY A 333 20.64 -19.14 9.70
CA GLY A 333 20.89 -20.54 9.35
C GLY A 333 19.66 -21.43 9.54
N ASP A 334 18.45 -20.87 9.56
CA ASP A 334 17.21 -21.64 9.70
C ASP A 334 16.67 -22.17 8.37
N GLY A 335 17.28 -21.76 7.25
CA GLY A 335 16.94 -22.13 5.89
C GLY A 335 15.89 -21.25 5.23
N LEU A 336 15.43 -20.21 5.91
CA LEU A 336 14.49 -19.23 5.37
C LEU A 336 15.23 -17.94 4.97
N PRO A 337 15.04 -17.42 3.75
CA PRO A 337 15.66 -16.14 3.38
C PRO A 337 15.05 -14.98 4.15
N ASP A 338 15.89 -14.26 4.88
CA ASP A 338 15.56 -13.02 5.58
C ASP A 338 15.74 -11.81 4.67
N LEU A 339 15.09 -10.69 4.96
CA LEU A 339 15.27 -9.45 4.23
C LEU A 339 16.22 -8.51 4.96
N LEU A 340 17.32 -8.17 4.32
CA LEU A 340 18.30 -7.20 4.77
C LEU A 340 18.11 -5.89 4.01
N VAL A 341 18.01 -4.78 4.73
CA VAL A 341 17.81 -3.44 4.21
C VAL A 341 18.84 -2.49 4.80
N ALA A 342 19.72 -1.96 3.98
CA ALA A 342 20.61 -0.89 4.42
C ALA A 342 19.85 0.46 4.43
N GLU A 343 20.10 1.27 5.47
CA GLU A 343 19.65 2.65 5.59
C GLU A 343 20.86 3.57 5.38
N PRO A 344 21.14 3.96 4.13
CA PRO A 344 22.44 4.58 3.79
C PRO A 344 22.69 5.91 4.49
N GLU A 345 21.65 6.72 4.74
CA GLU A 345 21.74 8.01 5.40
C GLU A 345 22.03 7.88 6.90
N ASN A 346 21.45 6.85 7.51
CA ASN A 346 21.48 6.67 8.97
C ASN A 346 22.63 5.75 9.43
N GLY A 347 23.36 5.11 8.50
CA GLY A 347 24.38 4.11 8.82
C GLY A 347 23.80 2.94 9.62
N GLN A 348 22.67 2.41 9.19
CA GLN A 348 21.98 1.29 9.82
C GLN A 348 21.73 0.16 8.83
N LEU A 349 21.72 -1.06 9.34
CA LEU A 349 21.26 -2.27 8.66
C LEU A 349 20.03 -2.77 9.39
N THR A 350 18.88 -2.79 8.71
CA THR A 350 17.64 -3.35 9.24
C THR A 350 17.46 -4.77 8.71
N ILE A 351 17.23 -5.72 9.60
CA ILE A 351 17.00 -7.12 9.28
C ILE A 351 15.59 -7.49 9.67
N PHE A 352 14.84 -8.01 8.70
CA PHE A 352 13.50 -8.57 8.86
C PHE A 352 13.61 -10.08 8.74
N MET A 353 13.49 -10.80 9.86
CA MET A 353 13.57 -12.26 9.87
C MET A 353 12.33 -12.85 9.22
N GLN A 354 12.49 -13.85 8.39
CA GLN A 354 11.36 -14.58 7.83
C GLN A 354 10.82 -15.59 8.85
N GLU A 355 9.52 -15.57 9.06
CA GLU A 355 8.83 -16.50 9.94
C GLU A 355 8.40 -17.76 9.16
N ARG A 356 8.23 -18.89 9.85
CA ARG A 356 7.82 -20.16 9.24
C ARG A 356 6.53 -20.09 8.40
N GLY A 357 5.66 -19.13 8.69
CA GLY A 357 4.45 -18.82 7.91
C GLY A 357 4.70 -18.08 6.59
N GLY A 358 5.93 -17.60 6.35
CA GLY A 358 6.31 -16.80 5.20
C GLY A 358 6.05 -15.30 5.37
N SER A 359 5.66 -14.85 6.57
CA SER A 359 5.61 -13.44 6.94
C SER A 359 7.00 -12.96 7.39
N LEU A 360 7.21 -11.66 7.35
CA LEU A 360 8.40 -11.05 7.93
C LEU A 360 8.13 -10.61 9.37
N SER A 361 9.14 -10.79 10.23
CA SER A 361 9.15 -10.22 11.57
C SER A 361 9.27 -8.69 11.48
N VAL A 362 9.24 -8.06 12.64
CA VAL A 362 9.63 -6.67 12.78
C VAL A 362 11.08 -6.47 12.39
N GLY A 363 11.36 -5.41 11.63
CA GLY A 363 12.72 -5.01 11.33
C GLY A 363 13.48 -4.60 12.59
N LYS A 364 14.64 -5.21 12.80
CA LYS A 364 15.59 -4.79 13.84
C LYS A 364 16.75 -4.05 13.18
N SER A 365 17.00 -2.84 13.61
CA SER A 365 18.07 -2.00 13.06
C SER A 365 19.33 -2.08 13.91
N TYR A 366 20.47 -2.19 13.24
CA TYR A 366 21.79 -2.29 13.83
C TYR A 366 22.74 -1.26 13.23
N PRO A 367 23.63 -0.67 14.00
CA PRO A 367 24.63 0.28 13.46
C PRO A 367 25.55 -0.40 12.45
N THR A 368 25.80 0.29 11.33
CA THR A 368 26.69 -0.16 10.26
C THR A 368 27.42 1.00 9.60
N LEU A 369 28.11 0.75 8.50
CA LEU A 369 28.73 1.78 7.67
C LEU A 369 27.68 2.71 7.05
N ALA A 370 27.99 3.99 6.90
CA ALA A 370 27.14 4.89 6.14
C ALA A 370 27.27 4.64 4.63
N GLY A 371 26.22 4.94 3.86
CA GLY A 371 26.25 4.80 2.41
C GLY A 371 26.40 3.36 1.90
N VAL A 372 25.90 2.37 2.64
CA VAL A 372 25.93 0.96 2.19
C VAL A 372 25.06 0.80 0.95
N SER A 373 25.69 0.44 -0.16
CA SER A 373 25.08 0.32 -1.49
C SER A 373 24.96 -1.12 -2.00
N ASP A 374 25.63 -2.08 -1.35
CA ASP A 374 25.63 -3.49 -1.75
C ASP A 374 25.81 -4.40 -0.53
N LEU A 375 25.19 -5.59 -0.56
CA LEU A 375 25.20 -6.60 0.48
C LEU A 375 25.45 -7.98 -0.11
N ALA A 376 26.14 -8.85 0.62
CA ALA A 376 26.25 -10.26 0.33
C ALA A 376 26.28 -11.09 1.61
N VAL A 377 25.81 -12.35 1.52
CA VAL A 377 25.80 -13.28 2.66
C VAL A 377 26.40 -14.62 2.22
N ALA A 378 27.33 -15.15 3.02
CA ALA A 378 27.87 -16.48 2.84
C ALA A 378 28.57 -16.97 4.12
N ASP A 379 28.66 -18.27 4.30
CA ASP A 379 29.51 -18.88 5.32
C ASP A 379 31.00 -18.73 4.91
N TRP A 380 31.58 -17.59 5.27
CA TRP A 380 32.96 -17.26 4.91
C TRP A 380 33.97 -17.91 5.85
N GLN A 381 33.54 -18.20 7.07
CA GLN A 381 34.38 -18.82 8.06
C GLN A 381 34.42 -20.37 7.97
N GLY A 382 33.48 -20.95 7.23
CA GLY A 382 33.35 -22.40 7.06
C GLY A 382 32.86 -23.11 8.33
N ASP A 383 32.16 -22.35 9.21
CA ASP A 383 31.62 -22.86 10.48
C ASP A 383 30.10 -23.14 10.42
N GLY A 384 29.52 -23.03 9.24
CA GLY A 384 28.09 -23.24 8.99
C GLY A 384 27.19 -22.06 9.37
N LYS A 385 27.78 -20.95 9.86
CA LYS A 385 27.04 -19.73 10.19
C LYS A 385 27.25 -18.65 9.11
N PRO A 386 26.18 -17.99 8.64
CA PRO A 386 26.30 -16.95 7.61
C PRO A 386 27.02 -15.70 8.11
N ASP A 387 27.92 -15.16 7.30
CA ASP A 387 28.54 -13.85 7.48
C ASP A 387 27.90 -12.84 6.53
N ILE A 388 27.66 -11.61 7.00
CA ILE A 388 27.04 -10.51 6.25
C ILE A 388 28.14 -9.54 5.82
N PHE A 389 28.28 -9.35 4.52
CA PHE A 389 29.21 -8.39 3.92
C PHE A 389 28.45 -7.15 3.49
N MET A 390 29.05 -6.00 3.67
CA MET A 390 28.49 -4.72 3.28
C MET A 390 29.53 -3.82 2.65
N LEU A 391 29.16 -3.18 1.56
CA LEU A 391 30.02 -2.30 0.78
C LEU A 391 29.53 -0.87 0.91
N SER A 392 30.41 0.03 1.40
CA SER A 392 30.19 1.46 1.45
C SER A 392 31.17 2.19 0.53
N PRO A 393 30.73 2.70 -0.64
CA PRO A 393 31.55 3.55 -1.48
C PRO A 393 31.84 4.93 -0.85
N ASP A 394 30.97 5.40 0.03
CA ASP A 394 31.07 6.68 0.70
C ASP A 394 32.21 6.67 1.73
N GLU A 395 32.29 5.64 2.55
CA GLU A 395 33.37 5.43 3.50
C GLU A 395 34.61 4.77 2.89
N ARG A 396 34.52 4.31 1.64
CA ARG A 396 35.57 3.57 0.93
C ARG A 396 35.96 2.27 1.64
N GLN A 397 34.98 1.59 2.22
CA GLN A 397 35.17 0.41 3.06
C GLN A 397 34.29 -0.76 2.64
N VAL A 398 34.77 -1.94 2.97
CA VAL A 398 33.95 -3.15 3.03
C VAL A 398 34.02 -3.70 4.46
N GLY A 399 32.85 -3.97 5.03
CA GLY A 399 32.71 -4.53 6.36
C GLY A 399 32.17 -5.95 6.32
N VAL A 400 32.48 -6.71 7.34
CA VAL A 400 31.91 -8.04 7.58
C VAL A 400 31.43 -8.14 9.02
N THR A 401 30.25 -8.71 9.21
CA THR A 401 29.64 -8.99 10.50
C THR A 401 28.82 -10.27 10.42
N ARG A 402 28.19 -10.67 11.51
CA ARG A 402 27.23 -11.78 11.57
C ARG A 402 26.23 -11.60 12.69
N LEU A 403 25.17 -12.36 12.63
CA LEU A 403 24.22 -12.51 13.72
C LEU A 403 24.84 -13.39 14.83
N ASP A 404 24.78 -12.95 16.08
CA ASP A 404 25.17 -13.75 17.24
C ASP A 404 24.01 -14.65 17.73
N GLU A 405 24.27 -15.50 18.73
CA GLU A 405 23.27 -16.40 19.31
C GLU A 405 22.11 -15.68 20.01
N ASN A 406 22.21 -14.37 20.23
CA ASN A 406 21.16 -13.53 20.80
C ASN A 406 20.46 -12.68 19.72
N HIS A 407 20.62 -13.03 18.45
CA HIS A 407 20.14 -12.28 17.30
C HIS A 407 20.56 -10.79 17.34
N ARG A 408 21.83 -10.53 17.69
CA ARG A 408 22.45 -9.20 17.64
C ARG A 408 23.50 -9.16 16.57
N VAL A 409 23.66 -8.00 15.95
CA VAL A 409 24.69 -7.73 14.94
C VAL A 409 25.68 -6.73 15.53
N ALA A 410 26.94 -7.13 15.61
CA ALA A 410 28.01 -6.20 16.01
C ALA A 410 28.34 -5.21 14.88
N PHE A 411 28.93 -4.06 15.22
CA PHE A 411 29.46 -3.17 14.21
C PHE A 411 30.46 -3.90 13.32
N PRO A 412 30.45 -3.72 11.98
CA PRO A 412 31.25 -4.52 11.06
C PRO A 412 32.75 -4.40 11.28
N SER A 413 33.44 -5.52 11.23
CA SER A 413 34.90 -5.55 11.13
C SER A 413 35.32 -5.16 9.71
N LEU A 414 36.25 -4.23 9.58
CA LEU A 414 36.69 -3.71 8.29
C LEU A 414 37.65 -4.68 7.59
N ILE A 415 37.45 -4.86 6.29
CA ILE A 415 38.36 -5.61 5.42
C ILE A 415 39.35 -4.60 4.80
N PRO A 416 40.67 -4.79 5.03
CA PRO A 416 41.67 -3.89 4.45
C PRO A 416 41.61 -3.89 2.92
N LEU A 417 41.41 -2.72 2.33
CA LEU A 417 41.34 -2.51 0.89
C LEU A 417 42.08 -1.24 0.47
N GLU A 418 42.70 -1.29 -0.70
CA GLU A 418 43.26 -0.10 -1.33
C GLU A 418 42.32 0.38 -2.46
N GLY A 419 41.92 1.65 -2.40
CA GLY A 419 41.00 2.23 -3.40
C GLY A 419 39.56 2.29 -2.93
N LYS A 420 38.67 2.72 -3.84
CA LYS A 420 37.21 2.83 -3.61
C LYS A 420 36.51 1.52 -4.06
N PRO A 421 35.84 0.79 -3.17
CA PRO A 421 35.09 -0.39 -3.60
C PRO A 421 33.86 0.03 -4.40
N LEU A 422 33.56 -0.69 -5.48
CA LEU A 422 32.46 -0.42 -6.40
C LEU A 422 31.33 -1.44 -6.30
N VAL A 423 31.69 -2.73 -6.32
CA VAL A 423 30.77 -3.88 -6.23
C VAL A 423 31.46 -5.03 -5.52
N LEU A 424 30.68 -5.88 -4.86
CA LEU A 424 31.16 -7.07 -4.19
C LEU A 424 30.27 -8.30 -4.50
N ALA A 425 30.88 -9.48 -4.41
CA ALA A 425 30.17 -10.76 -4.33
C ALA A 425 30.95 -11.72 -3.45
N VAL A 426 30.23 -12.67 -2.86
CA VAL A 426 30.83 -13.78 -2.09
C VAL A 426 30.32 -15.10 -2.65
N GLY A 427 31.22 -16.03 -2.89
CA GLY A 427 30.87 -17.34 -3.43
C GLY A 427 32.04 -18.31 -3.38
N LYS A 428 31.84 -19.52 -3.84
CA LYS A 428 32.90 -20.53 -3.94
C LYS A 428 33.37 -20.62 -5.39
N LEU A 429 34.68 -20.45 -5.62
CA LEU A 429 35.27 -20.63 -6.94
C LEU A 429 35.28 -22.11 -7.37
N GLU A 430 35.39 -23.00 -6.42
CA GLU A 430 35.33 -24.45 -6.61
C GLU A 430 34.27 -25.02 -5.62
N ALA A 431 33.56 -26.07 -6.02
CA ALA A 431 32.47 -26.64 -5.23
C ALA A 431 32.87 -27.03 -3.79
N LYS A 432 34.11 -27.49 -3.60
CA LYS A 432 34.68 -27.85 -2.28
C LYS A 432 35.66 -26.83 -1.72
N GLY A 433 35.83 -25.69 -2.41
CA GLY A 433 36.73 -24.62 -1.98
C GLY A 433 36.15 -23.74 -0.86
N PRO A 434 36.99 -22.88 -0.24
CA PRO A 434 36.53 -21.90 0.71
C PRO A 434 35.71 -20.82 0.00
N ALA A 435 34.82 -20.16 0.74
CA ALA A 435 34.14 -18.99 0.25
C ALA A 435 35.17 -17.88 -0.05
N THR A 436 35.01 -17.25 -1.18
CA THR A 436 35.89 -16.20 -1.70
C THR A 436 35.08 -14.91 -1.83
N LEU A 437 35.58 -13.85 -1.24
CA LEU A 437 35.09 -12.49 -1.44
C LEU A 437 35.76 -11.91 -2.69
N ALA A 438 34.98 -11.46 -3.66
CA ALA A 438 35.43 -10.79 -4.87
C ALA A 438 34.95 -9.34 -4.87
N ILE A 439 35.86 -8.37 -5.00
CA ILE A 439 35.56 -6.94 -4.98
C ILE A 439 36.21 -6.28 -6.17
N ILE A 440 35.49 -5.42 -6.89
CA ILE A 440 36.11 -4.49 -7.85
C ILE A 440 36.33 -3.17 -7.14
N VAL A 441 37.58 -2.72 -7.13
CA VAL A 441 38.03 -1.44 -6.56
C VAL A 441 38.50 -0.48 -7.63
N ASP A 442 38.25 0.80 -7.41
CA ASP A 442 38.77 1.90 -8.23
C ASP A 442 39.89 2.60 -7.46
N GLN A 443 41.06 2.70 -8.05
CA GLN A 443 42.18 3.48 -7.55
C GLN A 443 42.63 4.44 -8.64
N ASP A 444 42.32 5.71 -8.49
CA ASP A 444 42.67 6.80 -9.43
C ASP A 444 42.21 6.52 -10.89
N GLY A 445 41.00 5.99 -11.05
CA GLY A 445 40.43 5.65 -12.35
C GLY A 445 40.88 4.30 -12.93
N LYS A 446 41.78 3.57 -12.22
CA LYS A 446 42.20 2.21 -12.57
C LYS A 446 41.45 1.21 -11.74
N ARG A 447 40.89 0.22 -12.40
CA ARG A 447 40.10 -0.83 -11.72
C ARG A 447 40.91 -2.08 -11.51
N SER A 448 40.72 -2.69 -10.36
CA SER A 448 41.33 -3.97 -9.99
C SER A 448 40.31 -4.90 -9.37
N LEU A 449 40.43 -6.19 -9.66
CA LEU A 449 39.75 -7.25 -8.92
C LEU A 449 40.58 -7.59 -7.70
N VAL A 450 39.97 -7.57 -6.53
CA VAL A 450 40.55 -8.08 -5.28
C VAL A 450 39.76 -9.34 -4.92
N THR A 451 40.46 -10.46 -4.76
CA THR A 451 39.89 -11.71 -4.25
C THR A 451 40.53 -12.08 -2.93
N LEU A 452 39.72 -12.47 -1.97
CA LEU A 452 40.13 -12.76 -0.61
C LEU A 452 39.36 -13.96 -0.07
N THR A 453 40.06 -14.91 0.56
CA THR A 453 39.50 -15.95 1.42
C THR A 453 39.83 -15.58 2.87
N LYS A 454 39.10 -16.14 3.86
CA LYS A 454 39.30 -15.79 5.25
C LYS A 454 40.75 -15.94 5.73
N ASP A 455 41.38 -17.07 5.40
CA ASP A 455 42.73 -17.42 5.85
C ASP A 455 43.82 -17.17 4.79
N GLY A 456 43.42 -16.59 3.65
CA GLY A 456 44.31 -16.33 2.52
C GLY A 456 44.73 -14.86 2.40
N ALA A 457 45.89 -14.63 1.82
CA ALA A 457 46.29 -13.29 1.42
C ALA A 457 45.41 -12.75 0.30
N ALA A 458 45.10 -11.45 0.33
CA ALA A 458 44.39 -10.79 -0.75
C ALA A 458 45.20 -10.89 -2.06
N LYS A 459 44.55 -11.33 -3.12
CA LYS A 459 45.11 -11.32 -4.48
C LYS A 459 44.49 -10.17 -5.25
N THR A 460 45.34 -9.35 -5.86
CA THR A 460 44.90 -8.21 -6.66
C THR A 460 45.29 -8.40 -8.12
N GLN A 461 44.28 -8.42 -8.99
CA GLN A 461 44.48 -8.44 -10.44
C GLN A 461 44.04 -7.12 -11.04
N LYS A 462 44.94 -6.44 -11.76
CA LYS A 462 44.59 -5.23 -12.50
C LYS A 462 43.70 -5.60 -13.68
N LEU A 463 42.63 -4.86 -13.85
CA LEU A 463 41.71 -5.03 -14.96
C LEU A 463 42.06 -4.10 -16.11
N SER A 464 41.66 -4.49 -17.34
CA SER A 464 41.82 -3.65 -18.53
C SER A 464 41.07 -2.32 -18.36
N GLU A 465 41.57 -1.25 -18.92
CA GLU A 465 41.02 0.13 -18.80
C GLU A 465 39.80 0.35 -19.73
N ASN A 466 39.07 -0.71 -20.12
CA ASN A 466 37.97 -0.65 -21.09
C ASN A 466 36.63 -0.22 -20.49
N PHE A 467 36.55 0.10 -19.21
CA PHE A 467 35.34 0.54 -18.55
C PHE A 467 35.02 1.99 -18.94
N LYS A 468 33.81 2.23 -19.48
CA LYS A 468 33.28 3.57 -19.70
C LYS A 468 32.54 4.09 -18.46
N SER A 469 31.91 3.17 -17.72
CA SER A 469 31.21 3.45 -16.47
C SER A 469 31.58 2.45 -15.38
N ASN A 470 31.14 2.70 -14.17
CA ASN A 470 31.41 1.79 -13.05
C ASN A 470 30.52 0.53 -13.16
N PRO A 471 31.03 -0.64 -12.82
CA PRO A 471 30.23 -1.84 -12.71
C PRO A 471 29.16 -1.66 -11.62
N THR A 472 28.02 -2.26 -11.84
CA THR A 472 26.90 -2.24 -10.91
C THR A 472 26.61 -3.60 -10.29
N THR A 473 27.13 -4.67 -10.91
CA THR A 473 26.96 -6.05 -10.43
C THR A 473 28.21 -6.85 -10.73
N ILE A 474 28.63 -7.66 -9.76
CA ILE A 474 29.55 -8.78 -9.92
C ILE A 474 28.90 -10.01 -9.31
N ALA A 475 29.04 -11.16 -9.93
CA ALA A 475 28.46 -12.41 -9.44
C ALA A 475 29.26 -13.64 -9.87
N PHE A 476 29.21 -14.68 -9.06
CA PHE A 476 29.77 -16.00 -9.38
C PHE A 476 28.78 -16.76 -10.25
N HIS A 477 29.25 -17.23 -11.40
CA HIS A 477 28.49 -18.07 -12.33
C HIS A 477 29.41 -18.83 -13.26
N ASP A 478 29.20 -20.14 -13.42
CA ASP A 478 29.90 -20.97 -14.42
C ASP A 478 29.33 -20.67 -15.81
N VAL A 479 29.88 -19.61 -16.46
CA VAL A 479 29.26 -19.05 -17.67
C VAL A 479 29.66 -19.80 -18.93
N ASP A 480 30.79 -20.51 -18.93
CA ASP A 480 31.24 -21.37 -20.04
C ASP A 480 30.91 -22.85 -19.80
N GLN A 481 30.24 -23.16 -18.67
CA GLN A 481 29.75 -24.48 -18.30
C GLN A 481 30.87 -25.55 -18.18
N ASP A 482 32.08 -25.10 -17.77
CA ASP A 482 33.27 -25.99 -17.60
C ASP A 482 33.38 -26.60 -16.19
N GLY A 483 32.48 -26.21 -15.25
CA GLY A 483 32.42 -26.69 -13.87
C GLY A 483 33.20 -25.84 -12.88
N LEU A 484 33.84 -24.76 -13.32
CA LEU A 484 34.49 -23.74 -12.48
C LEU A 484 33.65 -22.48 -12.47
N MET A 485 33.62 -21.80 -11.32
CA MET A 485 32.88 -20.56 -11.21
C MET A 485 33.68 -19.37 -11.74
N ASP A 486 33.15 -18.71 -12.73
CA ASP A 486 33.65 -17.44 -13.23
C ASP A 486 33.09 -16.26 -12.44
N LEU A 487 33.59 -15.06 -12.71
CA LEU A 487 32.99 -13.81 -12.24
C LEU A 487 32.39 -13.04 -13.41
N VAL A 488 31.07 -12.88 -13.39
CA VAL A 488 30.36 -12.07 -14.37
C VAL A 488 30.23 -10.66 -13.85
N VAL A 489 30.73 -9.69 -14.60
CA VAL A 489 30.67 -8.26 -14.28
C VAL A 489 29.74 -7.56 -15.25
N LEU A 490 28.67 -6.96 -14.72
CA LEU A 490 27.66 -6.30 -15.51
C LEU A 490 27.77 -4.78 -15.35
N ILE A 491 27.73 -4.10 -16.49
CA ILE A 491 27.85 -2.65 -16.60
C ILE A 491 26.71 -2.16 -17.50
N PRO A 492 25.91 -1.17 -17.09
CA PRO A 492 24.80 -0.68 -17.90
C PRO A 492 25.27 -0.22 -19.28
N TYR A 493 24.57 -0.64 -20.33
CA TYR A 493 24.80 -0.27 -21.73
C TYR A 493 26.16 -0.65 -22.30
N GLU A 494 26.94 -1.49 -21.60
CA GLU A 494 28.25 -1.96 -22.07
C GLU A 494 28.26 -3.45 -22.42
N LYS A 495 29.43 -3.93 -22.82
CA LYS A 495 29.68 -5.38 -22.97
C LYS A 495 29.65 -6.05 -21.60
N VAL A 496 29.23 -7.30 -21.55
CA VAL A 496 29.42 -8.15 -20.40
C VAL A 496 30.91 -8.49 -20.28
N LYS A 497 31.48 -8.20 -19.12
CA LYS A 497 32.86 -8.61 -18.83
C LYS A 497 32.82 -9.92 -18.04
N VAL A 498 33.44 -10.95 -18.57
CA VAL A 498 33.61 -12.25 -17.92
C VAL A 498 35.06 -12.33 -17.45
N LEU A 499 35.25 -12.60 -16.20
CA LEU A 499 36.55 -12.93 -15.61
C LEU A 499 36.54 -14.46 -15.44
N ARG A 500 36.98 -15.13 -16.49
CA ARG A 500 36.96 -16.59 -16.61
C ARG A 500 38.01 -17.19 -15.69
N GLN A 501 37.63 -18.17 -14.88
CA GLN A 501 38.56 -18.88 -14.04
C GLN A 501 39.44 -19.83 -14.87
N VAL A 502 40.76 -19.72 -14.70
CA VAL A 502 41.73 -20.62 -15.32
C VAL A 502 42.59 -21.23 -14.21
N PRO A 503 42.60 -22.55 -14.05
CA PRO A 503 43.33 -23.18 -12.95
C PRO A 503 44.80 -22.76 -12.91
N GLY A 504 45.25 -22.29 -11.75
CA GLY A 504 46.66 -21.91 -11.54
C GLY A 504 47.11 -20.62 -12.21
N LYS A 505 46.21 -19.82 -12.75
CA LYS A 505 46.47 -18.48 -13.37
C LYS A 505 45.56 -17.44 -12.81
N ASP A 506 45.83 -16.17 -13.16
CA ASP A 506 44.90 -15.09 -12.99
C ASP A 506 43.64 -15.28 -13.85
N PHE A 507 42.55 -14.62 -13.53
CA PHE A 507 41.33 -14.66 -14.33
C PHE A 507 41.61 -14.15 -15.76
N GLU A 508 41.13 -14.88 -16.76
CA GLU A 508 41.14 -14.41 -18.16
C GLU A 508 40.02 -13.40 -18.36
N GLU A 509 40.36 -12.15 -18.74
CA GLU A 509 39.37 -11.12 -19.04
C GLU A 509 38.80 -11.31 -20.46
N ILE A 510 37.48 -11.42 -20.54
CA ILE A 510 36.75 -11.59 -21.78
C ILE A 510 35.66 -10.56 -21.87
N ASP A 511 35.68 -9.65 -22.84
CA ASP A 511 34.64 -8.67 -23.12
C ASP A 511 33.72 -9.17 -24.21
N VAL A 512 32.50 -9.56 -23.85
CA VAL A 512 31.52 -10.16 -24.75
C VAL A 512 30.35 -9.21 -25.02
N SER A 513 30.06 -9.00 -26.30
CA SER A 513 28.87 -8.24 -26.68
C SER A 513 27.62 -9.09 -26.49
N PRO A 514 26.64 -8.63 -25.70
CA PRO A 514 25.40 -9.37 -25.57
C PRO A 514 24.69 -9.52 -26.90
N PRO A 515 24.23 -10.74 -27.26
CA PRO A 515 23.51 -10.92 -28.49
C PRO A 515 22.17 -10.17 -28.44
N GLY A 516 21.93 -9.28 -29.41
CA GLY A 516 20.70 -8.44 -29.47
C GLY A 516 20.86 -7.01 -29.05
N GLY A 517 21.99 -6.62 -28.44
CA GLY A 517 22.31 -5.25 -28.06
C GLY A 517 22.73 -5.09 -26.61
N ALA A 518 22.87 -3.87 -26.14
CA ALA A 518 23.27 -3.57 -24.78
C ALA A 518 22.20 -3.95 -23.75
N ILE A 519 22.63 -4.27 -22.54
CA ILE A 519 21.75 -4.54 -21.38
C ILE A 519 21.51 -3.20 -20.69
N GLU A 520 20.23 -2.87 -20.49
CA GLU A 520 19.83 -1.64 -19.81
C GLU A 520 19.99 -1.78 -18.28
N GLN A 521 19.38 -2.80 -17.72
CA GLN A 521 19.42 -3.10 -16.29
C GLN A 521 20.35 -4.31 -16.06
N PRO A 522 21.48 -4.10 -15.42
CA PRO A 522 22.51 -5.11 -15.25
C PRO A 522 22.23 -6.04 -14.06
N TRP A 523 21.06 -6.68 -14.04
CA TRP A 523 20.70 -7.65 -13.01
C TRP A 523 21.12 -9.04 -13.43
N LEU A 524 21.74 -9.78 -12.50
CA LEU A 524 22.07 -11.18 -12.75
C LEU A 524 20.79 -12.02 -12.61
N SER A 525 20.53 -12.82 -13.62
CA SER A 525 19.52 -13.87 -13.57
C SER A 525 20.07 -15.11 -14.27
N THR A 526 19.91 -16.26 -13.67
CA THR A 526 20.39 -17.55 -14.21
C THR A 526 19.31 -18.61 -14.05
N ALA A 527 19.24 -19.53 -15.00
CA ALA A 527 18.33 -20.67 -14.94
C ALA A 527 18.77 -21.75 -15.94
N ASP A 528 18.54 -23.01 -15.59
CA ASP A 528 18.62 -24.12 -16.52
C ASP A 528 17.38 -24.10 -17.42
N ILE A 529 17.51 -23.42 -18.56
CA ILE A 529 16.39 -23.21 -19.48
C ILE A 529 16.24 -24.39 -20.46
N ASP A 530 17.31 -25.02 -20.86
CA ASP A 530 17.25 -26.15 -21.81
C ASP A 530 17.15 -27.55 -21.14
N GLY A 531 17.28 -27.60 -19.81
CA GLY A 531 17.10 -28.81 -19.01
C GLY A 531 18.32 -29.73 -19.01
N ASP A 532 19.50 -29.21 -19.33
CA ASP A 532 20.75 -29.98 -19.35
C ASP A 532 21.45 -30.04 -17.97
N GLY A 533 20.89 -29.40 -16.95
CA GLY A 533 21.40 -29.34 -15.58
C GLY A 533 22.46 -28.27 -15.38
N LYS A 534 22.71 -27.40 -16.34
CA LYS A 534 23.68 -26.31 -16.29
C LYS A 534 22.96 -24.98 -16.50
N PRO A 535 22.92 -24.11 -15.51
CA PRO A 535 22.18 -22.85 -15.63
C PRO A 535 22.80 -21.92 -16.69
N GLU A 536 21.97 -21.38 -17.58
CA GLU A 536 22.31 -20.31 -18.51
C GLU A 536 22.24 -18.95 -17.82
N LEU A 537 23.01 -17.99 -18.37
CA LEU A 537 22.85 -16.57 -18.07
C LEU A 537 21.65 -16.01 -18.85
N LEU A 538 20.70 -15.40 -18.15
CA LEU A 538 19.53 -14.77 -18.76
C LEU A 538 19.77 -13.29 -19.00
N LEU A 539 19.80 -12.89 -20.26
CA LEU A 539 20.01 -11.50 -20.69
C LEU A 539 18.70 -10.89 -21.17
N THR A 540 18.19 -9.92 -20.41
CA THR A 540 16.98 -9.16 -20.77
C THR A 540 17.32 -7.96 -21.64
N GLN A 541 16.62 -7.84 -22.77
CA GLN A 541 16.90 -6.79 -23.75
C GLN A 541 15.64 -6.47 -24.54
N LYS A 542 15.35 -5.20 -24.75
CA LYS A 542 14.19 -4.79 -25.55
C LYS A 542 12.91 -5.55 -25.12
N ASN A 543 12.36 -6.37 -26.02
CA ASN A 543 11.14 -7.16 -25.82
C ASN A 543 11.39 -8.68 -25.71
N PHE A 544 12.61 -9.11 -25.42
CA PHE A 544 12.96 -10.54 -25.28
C PHE A 544 13.98 -10.79 -24.17
N VAL A 545 14.05 -12.03 -23.74
CA VAL A 545 15.09 -12.59 -22.88
C VAL A 545 15.83 -13.67 -23.67
N ARG A 546 17.14 -13.70 -23.58
CA ARG A 546 17.97 -14.74 -24.14
C ARG A 546 18.71 -15.51 -23.05
N ALA A 547 18.58 -16.82 -23.09
CA ALA A 547 19.42 -17.75 -22.35
C ALA A 547 20.71 -17.98 -23.11
N VAL A 548 21.86 -17.68 -22.48
CA VAL A 548 23.16 -17.75 -23.16
C VAL A 548 24.18 -18.46 -22.29
N ALA A 549 25.13 -19.16 -22.96
CA ALA A 549 26.36 -19.66 -22.38
C ALA A 549 27.56 -19.09 -23.13
N LEU A 550 28.67 -18.90 -22.46
CA LEU A 550 29.90 -18.46 -23.09
C LEU A 550 30.54 -19.64 -23.89
N SER A 551 30.92 -19.41 -25.11
CA SER A 551 31.59 -20.44 -25.93
C SER A 551 32.72 -19.83 -26.73
N ASN A 552 33.73 -20.65 -27.00
CA ASN A 552 34.85 -20.29 -27.88
C ASN A 552 34.65 -20.88 -29.26
N GLU A 553 34.04 -20.12 -30.14
CA GLU A 553 33.62 -20.58 -31.48
C GLU A 553 34.39 -19.85 -32.60
N PRO A 554 34.43 -20.40 -33.81
CA PRO A 554 35.01 -19.70 -34.96
C PRO A 554 34.32 -18.38 -35.23
N VAL A 555 35.10 -17.30 -35.35
CA VAL A 555 34.61 -15.92 -35.53
C VAL A 555 33.78 -15.74 -36.82
N GLN A 556 33.94 -16.63 -37.81
CA GLN A 556 33.14 -16.70 -39.03
C GLN A 556 32.92 -18.16 -39.43
N PRO A 557 31.75 -18.56 -39.99
CA PRO A 557 31.46 -19.94 -40.39
C PRO A 557 32.49 -20.56 -41.39
N ASN A 558 33.29 -19.73 -42.06
CA ASN A 558 34.31 -20.17 -43.03
C ASN A 558 35.74 -19.82 -42.62
N ALA A 559 35.98 -19.31 -41.42
CA ALA A 559 37.33 -18.96 -40.94
C ALA A 559 37.94 -20.17 -40.20
N THR A 560 38.78 -20.91 -40.88
CA THR A 560 39.40 -22.16 -40.39
C THR A 560 40.40 -21.98 -39.25
N ASN A 561 40.76 -20.75 -38.82
CA ASN A 561 41.85 -20.54 -37.87
C ASN A 561 41.71 -19.38 -36.87
N ARG A 562 40.55 -18.81 -36.69
CA ARG A 562 40.33 -17.80 -35.60
C ARG A 562 39.09 -18.16 -34.79
N THR A 563 39.33 -18.66 -33.60
CA THR A 563 38.31 -18.80 -32.57
C THR A 563 38.28 -17.54 -31.68
N GLY A 564 37.13 -17.19 -31.18
CA GLY A 564 36.93 -16.09 -30.25
C GLY A 564 35.80 -16.39 -29.30
N TRP A 565 35.91 -15.83 -28.12
CA TRP A 565 34.86 -15.94 -27.12
C TRP A 565 33.60 -15.14 -27.52
N GLY A 566 32.43 -15.78 -27.40
CA GLY A 566 31.13 -15.19 -27.68
C GLY A 566 30.02 -15.85 -26.89
N PHE A 567 28.88 -15.18 -26.79
CA PHE A 567 27.69 -15.80 -26.21
C PHE A 567 26.97 -16.65 -27.27
N ARG A 568 26.83 -17.92 -26.98
CA ARG A 568 25.96 -18.84 -27.72
C ARG A 568 24.55 -18.71 -27.14
N VAL A 569 23.57 -18.37 -27.97
CA VAL A 569 22.16 -18.31 -27.60
C VAL A 569 21.61 -19.74 -27.60
N LYS A 570 21.20 -20.21 -26.43
CA LYS A 570 20.50 -21.48 -26.24
C LYS A 570 19.03 -21.33 -26.58
N GLU A 571 18.39 -20.26 -26.05
CA GLU A 571 16.99 -20.01 -26.27
C GLU A 571 16.64 -18.51 -26.23
N GLN A 572 15.50 -18.13 -26.82
CA GLN A 572 14.95 -16.78 -26.75
C GLN A 572 13.47 -16.84 -26.39
N ILE A 573 13.08 -16.08 -25.35
CA ILE A 573 11.72 -15.92 -24.86
C ILE A 573 11.28 -14.50 -25.14
N ASN A 574 10.14 -14.29 -25.81
CA ASN A 574 9.64 -12.99 -26.19
C ASN A 574 8.61 -12.48 -25.17
N GLY A 575 8.60 -11.17 -24.93
CA GLY A 575 7.55 -10.49 -24.18
C GLY A 575 6.24 -10.40 -24.97
N THR A 576 5.22 -9.81 -24.35
CA THR A 576 3.84 -9.77 -24.88
C THR A 576 3.67 -8.92 -26.14
N ALA A 577 4.53 -7.94 -26.37
CA ALA A 577 4.39 -7.00 -27.47
C ALA A 577 5.76 -6.53 -28.01
N SER A 578 5.75 -6.05 -29.25
CA SER A 578 6.96 -5.52 -29.89
C SER A 578 7.52 -4.27 -29.21
N ASN A 579 6.68 -3.51 -28.48
CA ASN A 579 7.05 -2.34 -27.70
C ASN A 579 7.23 -2.63 -26.21
N SER A 580 7.29 -3.89 -25.78
CA SER A 580 7.68 -4.27 -24.42
C SER A 580 9.11 -3.82 -24.13
N ARG A 581 9.37 -3.40 -22.90
CA ARG A 581 10.71 -3.07 -22.39
C ARG A 581 11.02 -3.97 -21.20
N LEU A 582 11.59 -5.14 -21.51
CA LEU A 582 11.96 -6.12 -20.49
C LEU A 582 13.24 -5.68 -19.79
N VAL A 583 13.19 -5.60 -18.48
CA VAL A 583 14.33 -5.15 -17.63
C VAL A 583 14.82 -6.21 -16.67
N GLY A 584 14.07 -7.30 -16.47
CA GLY A 584 14.46 -8.40 -15.60
C GLY A 584 13.73 -9.69 -15.94
N ALA A 585 14.33 -10.81 -15.55
CA ALA A 585 13.76 -12.15 -15.64
C ALA A 585 14.04 -12.92 -14.35
N ALA A 586 13.07 -13.72 -13.90
CA ALA A 586 13.24 -14.64 -12.78
C ALA A 586 12.64 -15.99 -13.13
N ALA A 587 13.46 -17.02 -13.07
CA ALA A 587 13.03 -18.40 -13.26
C ALA A 587 12.58 -18.98 -11.91
N VAL A 588 11.42 -19.60 -11.90
CA VAL A 588 10.86 -20.23 -10.69
C VAL A 588 10.74 -21.73 -10.94
N PRO A 589 11.33 -22.54 -10.05
CA PRO A 589 11.19 -23.99 -10.16
C PRO A 589 9.72 -24.40 -10.00
N ASN A 590 9.22 -25.18 -10.94
CA ASN A 590 7.89 -25.77 -10.85
C ASN A 590 8.03 -27.30 -10.66
N GLY A 591 8.12 -27.73 -9.40
CA GLY A 591 8.29 -29.14 -9.05
C GLY A 591 9.74 -29.65 -9.17
N THR A 592 9.94 -30.91 -9.51
CA THR A 592 11.22 -31.61 -9.37
C THR A 592 12.15 -31.57 -10.59
N ASN A 593 11.78 -30.89 -11.69
CA ASN A 593 12.52 -30.88 -12.95
C ASN A 593 12.69 -29.47 -13.51
N ALA A 594 13.38 -29.37 -14.66
CA ALA A 594 13.74 -28.16 -15.39
C ALA A 594 12.78 -26.98 -15.27
N VAL A 595 13.31 -25.78 -15.35
CA VAL A 595 12.53 -24.54 -15.25
C VAL A 595 11.48 -24.48 -16.35
N ASN A 596 10.21 -24.58 -15.94
CA ASN A 596 9.08 -24.50 -16.85
C ASN A 596 8.32 -23.16 -16.75
N SER A 597 8.70 -22.29 -15.84
CA SER A 597 8.04 -21.01 -15.60
C SER A 597 9.06 -19.90 -15.45
N LEU A 598 8.84 -18.83 -16.19
CA LEU A 598 9.69 -17.65 -16.22
C LEU A 598 8.84 -16.40 -16.07
N PHE A 599 9.22 -15.55 -15.13
CA PHE A 599 8.64 -14.23 -14.96
C PHE A 599 9.50 -13.19 -15.68
N LEU A 600 8.87 -12.37 -16.51
CA LEU A 600 9.48 -11.27 -17.24
C LEU A 600 8.95 -9.94 -16.71
N LEU A 601 9.84 -9.06 -16.31
CA LEU A 601 9.47 -7.71 -15.85
C LEU A 601 9.45 -6.75 -17.03
N ASP A 602 8.26 -6.28 -17.40
CA ASP A 602 8.05 -5.29 -18.46
C ASP A 602 7.83 -3.90 -17.82
N ALA A 603 8.86 -3.07 -17.87
CA ALA A 603 8.82 -1.73 -17.28
C ALA A 603 7.96 -0.74 -18.10
N GLU A 604 7.80 -0.94 -19.41
CA GLU A 604 6.94 -0.10 -20.25
C GLU A 604 5.47 -0.38 -20.01
N LYS A 605 5.09 -1.63 -19.94
CA LYS A 605 3.71 -2.06 -19.68
C LYS A 605 3.34 -2.04 -18.21
N LYS A 606 4.33 -1.94 -17.32
CA LYS A 606 4.16 -2.04 -15.86
C LYS A 606 3.46 -3.35 -15.46
N VAL A 607 3.93 -4.44 -16.01
CA VAL A 607 3.43 -5.78 -15.73
C VAL A 607 4.56 -6.78 -15.50
N LEU A 608 4.26 -7.79 -14.71
CA LEU A 608 5.01 -9.03 -14.62
C LEU A 608 4.33 -10.04 -15.53
N THR A 609 5.05 -10.50 -16.54
CA THR A 609 4.55 -11.47 -17.50
C THR A 609 5.01 -12.87 -17.10
N LEU A 610 4.07 -13.76 -16.85
CA LEU A 610 4.35 -15.19 -16.68
C LEU A 610 4.39 -15.87 -18.04
N CYS A 611 5.51 -16.52 -18.32
CA CYS A 611 5.70 -17.40 -19.46
C CYS A 611 5.89 -18.85 -19.00
N GLU A 612 5.26 -19.81 -19.67
CA GLU A 612 5.40 -21.23 -19.41
C GLU A 612 5.63 -22.01 -20.72
N ARG A 613 6.25 -23.17 -20.62
CA ARG A 613 6.39 -24.09 -21.77
C ARG A 613 5.10 -24.87 -21.98
N ASP A 614 4.63 -24.87 -23.19
CA ASP A 614 3.51 -25.74 -23.60
C ASP A 614 3.97 -27.22 -23.78
N GLY A 615 3.01 -28.09 -24.06
CA GLY A 615 3.28 -29.53 -24.28
C GLY A 615 4.21 -29.84 -25.45
N SER A 616 4.53 -28.86 -26.30
CA SER A 616 5.51 -28.98 -27.41
C SER A 616 6.88 -28.39 -27.04
N GLY A 617 7.02 -27.86 -25.80
CA GLY A 617 8.26 -27.26 -25.30
C GLY A 617 8.44 -25.79 -25.72
N VAL A 618 7.42 -25.16 -26.31
CA VAL A 618 7.49 -23.77 -26.76
C VAL A 618 7.02 -22.84 -25.64
N TRP A 619 7.74 -21.73 -25.40
CA TRP A 619 7.38 -20.73 -24.43
C TRP A 619 6.17 -19.93 -24.89
N GLN A 620 5.16 -19.86 -24.02
CA GLN A 620 3.92 -19.12 -24.23
C GLN A 620 3.70 -18.13 -23.09
N VAL A 621 3.18 -16.95 -23.42
CA VAL A 621 2.70 -16.01 -22.42
C VAL A 621 1.39 -16.54 -21.84
N VAL A 622 1.39 -16.82 -20.54
CA VAL A 622 0.22 -17.32 -19.82
C VAL A 622 -0.58 -16.19 -19.23
N ARG A 623 0.11 -15.20 -18.62
CA ARG A 623 -0.56 -14.14 -17.88
C ARG A 623 0.29 -12.88 -17.76
N ASN A 624 -0.39 -11.71 -17.72
CA ASN A 624 0.18 -10.44 -17.32
C ASN A 624 -0.42 -10.01 -15.99
N ILE A 625 0.44 -9.68 -15.03
CA ILE A 625 0.08 -9.29 -13.66
C ILE A 625 0.49 -7.83 -13.51
N ALA A 626 -0.45 -6.95 -13.14
CA ALA A 626 -0.16 -5.53 -12.91
C ALA A 626 0.78 -5.36 -11.71
N LEU A 627 1.78 -4.51 -11.85
CA LEU A 627 2.76 -4.26 -10.79
C LEU A 627 2.24 -3.23 -9.79
N PRO A 628 2.42 -3.44 -8.48
CA PRO A 628 2.04 -2.48 -7.44
C PRO A 628 3.04 -1.33 -7.31
N VAL A 629 4.27 -1.50 -7.79
CA VAL A 629 5.36 -0.54 -7.67
C VAL A 629 5.91 -0.18 -9.06
N SER A 630 6.57 0.97 -9.18
CA SER A 630 7.10 1.49 -10.44
C SER A 630 8.63 1.56 -10.48
N GLU A 631 9.29 1.36 -9.35
CA GLU A 631 10.75 1.44 -9.21
C GLU A 631 11.31 0.05 -8.93
N PHE A 632 12.33 -0.35 -9.70
CA PHE A 632 12.95 -1.65 -9.60
C PHE A 632 14.47 -1.54 -9.66
N SER A 633 15.16 -2.22 -8.76
CA SER A 633 16.61 -2.42 -8.75
C SER A 633 17.00 -3.89 -8.84
N GLY A 634 16.05 -4.81 -8.81
CA GLY A 634 16.26 -6.24 -8.93
C GLY A 634 14.95 -7.03 -9.02
N LEU A 635 15.05 -8.22 -9.58
CA LEU A 635 14.00 -9.24 -9.65
C LEU A 635 14.64 -10.59 -9.36
N GLN A 636 14.09 -11.35 -8.42
CA GLN A 636 14.62 -12.65 -8.05
C GLN A 636 13.52 -13.62 -7.61
N PRO A 637 13.74 -14.94 -7.78
CA PRO A 637 12.89 -15.94 -7.14
C PRO A 637 13.09 -15.90 -5.61
N LEU A 638 12.03 -16.20 -4.86
CA LEU A 638 12.04 -16.20 -3.39
C LEU A 638 11.32 -17.44 -2.88
N ALA A 639 11.90 -18.10 -1.87
CA ALA A 639 11.24 -19.15 -1.10
C ALA A 639 10.62 -18.56 0.16
N LEU A 640 9.35 -18.81 0.40
CA LEU A 640 8.62 -18.33 1.58
C LEU A 640 8.12 -19.48 2.43
N GLY A 641 8.42 -19.39 3.74
CA GLY A 641 7.95 -20.31 4.76
C GLY A 641 8.55 -21.72 4.69
N SER A 642 8.29 -22.52 5.71
CA SER A 642 8.81 -23.89 5.83
C SER A 642 8.26 -24.88 4.79
N THR A 643 7.28 -24.48 3.99
CA THR A 643 6.67 -25.30 2.94
C THR A 643 7.31 -25.10 1.57
N ASN A 644 8.45 -24.42 1.46
CA ASN A 644 9.10 -24.04 0.20
C ASN A 644 8.13 -23.37 -0.78
N ARG A 645 7.28 -22.48 -0.27
CA ARG A 645 6.38 -21.70 -1.14
C ARG A 645 7.24 -20.87 -2.06
N ASN A 646 7.06 -21.08 -3.35
CA ASN A 646 7.72 -20.26 -4.32
C ASN A 646 7.06 -18.89 -4.39
N ALA A 647 7.87 -17.86 -4.55
CA ALA A 647 7.45 -16.48 -4.72
C ALA A 647 8.42 -15.78 -5.67
N VAL A 648 8.02 -14.62 -6.14
CA VAL A 648 8.90 -13.69 -6.85
C VAL A 648 9.01 -12.41 -6.05
N ALA A 649 10.24 -11.89 -5.91
CA ALA A 649 10.53 -10.65 -5.20
C ALA A 649 11.10 -9.58 -6.12
N PHE A 650 10.67 -8.36 -5.90
CA PHE A 650 11.17 -7.14 -6.52
C PHE A 650 11.92 -6.33 -5.47
N LEU A 651 13.12 -5.95 -5.78
CA LEU A 651 13.87 -5.00 -4.99
C LEU A 651 13.70 -3.62 -5.62
N GLY A 652 13.44 -2.62 -4.81
CA GLY A 652 13.33 -1.23 -5.24
C GLY A 652 14.05 -0.30 -4.27
N LEU A 653 14.31 0.93 -4.69
CA LEU A 653 15.06 1.87 -3.85
C LEU A 653 14.29 2.26 -2.58
N ASN A 654 12.95 2.41 -2.69
CA ASN A 654 12.07 2.87 -1.61
C ASN A 654 11.02 1.83 -1.20
N SER A 655 11.08 0.62 -1.74
CA SER A 655 10.19 -0.48 -1.36
C SER A 655 10.75 -1.83 -1.78
N VAL A 656 10.36 -2.87 -1.07
CA VAL A 656 10.53 -4.26 -1.48
C VAL A 656 9.14 -4.85 -1.65
N ALA A 657 8.89 -5.49 -2.79
CA ALA A 657 7.62 -6.14 -3.06
C ALA A 657 7.84 -7.63 -3.33
N TRP A 658 6.89 -8.46 -2.96
CA TRP A 658 6.92 -9.88 -3.30
C TRP A 658 5.51 -10.41 -3.55
N MET A 659 5.43 -11.46 -4.33
CA MET A 659 4.20 -12.14 -4.65
C MET A 659 4.34 -13.64 -4.34
N PRO A 660 3.73 -14.14 -3.26
CA PRO A 660 3.63 -15.57 -3.01
C PRO A 660 2.72 -16.22 -4.07
N PHE A 661 3.06 -17.43 -4.50
CA PHE A 661 2.22 -18.17 -5.46
C PHE A 661 1.13 -18.99 -4.78
N GLU A 662 1.23 -19.17 -3.49
CA GLU A 662 0.28 -19.93 -2.67
C GLU A 662 -0.13 -19.10 -1.46
N GLY A 663 -1.33 -19.29 -0.98
CA GLY A 663 -1.84 -18.64 0.22
C GLY A 663 -3.18 -17.95 -0.01
N PRO A 664 -3.77 -17.40 1.04
CA PRO A 664 -5.03 -16.68 0.93
C PRO A 664 -4.84 -15.41 0.10
N VAL A 665 -5.85 -15.09 -0.69
CA VAL A 665 -5.91 -13.87 -1.50
C VAL A 665 -7.03 -13.00 -0.96
N TRP A 666 -6.73 -11.74 -0.73
CA TRP A 666 -7.72 -10.76 -0.34
C TRP A 666 -8.51 -10.27 -1.55
N GLU A 667 -9.80 -10.13 -1.38
CA GLU A 667 -10.68 -9.50 -2.36
C GLU A 667 -11.67 -8.57 -1.68
N LEU A 668 -12.20 -7.63 -2.43
CA LEU A 668 -13.31 -6.79 -2.02
C LEU A 668 -14.59 -7.42 -2.56
N ASN A 669 -15.32 -8.11 -1.67
CA ASN A 669 -16.55 -8.83 -1.99
C ASN A 669 -17.74 -7.88 -1.95
N GLU A 670 -18.37 -7.62 -3.11
CA GLU A 670 -19.55 -6.78 -3.19
C GLU A 670 -20.77 -7.50 -2.55
N LEU A 671 -21.37 -6.85 -1.56
CA LEU A 671 -22.58 -7.32 -0.88
C LEU A 671 -23.83 -6.88 -1.63
N ASP A 672 -23.91 -5.57 -1.97
CA ASP A 672 -24.99 -5.00 -2.75
C ASP A 672 -24.58 -3.68 -3.42
N GLY A 673 -25.45 -3.13 -4.27
CA GLY A 673 -25.23 -1.88 -4.97
C GLY A 673 -26.45 -1.00 -5.10
N TYR A 674 -26.21 0.31 -5.22
CA TYR A 674 -27.22 1.33 -5.29
C TYR A 674 -26.97 2.28 -6.47
N GLU A 675 -28.06 2.62 -7.19
CA GLU A 675 -28.06 3.65 -8.24
C GLU A 675 -29.11 4.68 -7.91
N THR A 676 -28.72 5.97 -7.90
CA THR A 676 -29.70 7.02 -7.68
C THR A 676 -30.67 7.11 -8.85
N PRO A 677 -31.98 7.15 -8.61
CA PRO A 677 -32.98 7.34 -9.68
C PRO A 677 -33.09 8.80 -10.14
N ILE A 678 -32.29 9.72 -9.60
CA ILE A 678 -32.24 11.12 -10.01
C ILE A 678 -31.64 11.17 -11.42
N ARG A 679 -32.43 11.64 -12.38
CA ARG A 679 -31.96 11.79 -13.75
C ARG A 679 -30.79 12.79 -13.81
N ASP A 680 -29.68 12.36 -14.43
CA ASP A 680 -28.40 13.10 -14.48
C ASP A 680 -27.83 13.41 -13.09
N GLY A 681 -28.25 12.67 -12.06
CA GLY A 681 -27.74 12.78 -10.69
C GLY A 681 -26.29 12.35 -10.59
N ARG A 682 -25.57 12.94 -9.63
CA ARG A 682 -24.17 12.63 -9.37
C ARG A 682 -23.94 12.45 -7.87
N LEU A 683 -23.90 11.21 -7.44
CA LEU A 683 -23.44 10.90 -6.10
C LEU A 683 -21.96 11.32 -5.95
N ASN A 684 -21.68 12.10 -4.92
CA ASN A 684 -20.36 12.71 -4.74
C ASN A 684 -19.71 12.29 -3.44
N ASP A 685 -20.50 12.19 -2.37
CA ASP A 685 -19.98 11.82 -1.05
C ASP A 685 -20.96 10.89 -0.34
N ILE A 686 -20.46 10.22 0.71
CA ILE A 686 -21.16 9.17 1.46
C ILE A 686 -20.87 9.36 2.94
N ILE A 687 -21.89 9.20 3.75
CA ILE A 687 -21.76 9.05 5.20
C ILE A 687 -22.61 7.87 5.68
N SER A 688 -22.31 7.38 6.86
CA SER A 688 -23.06 6.32 7.53
C SER A 688 -23.63 6.80 8.87
N GLY A 689 -24.73 6.18 9.30
CA GLY A 689 -25.34 6.37 10.61
C GLY A 689 -26.62 5.54 10.74
N ASP A 690 -26.94 5.13 11.94
CA ASP A 690 -28.12 4.35 12.25
C ASP A 690 -29.36 5.25 12.15
N LEU A 691 -30.05 5.23 11.00
CA LEU A 691 -31.18 6.12 10.71
C LEU A 691 -32.53 5.55 11.17
N ASP A 692 -32.65 4.25 11.30
CA ASP A 692 -33.92 3.60 11.68
C ASP A 692 -33.88 2.98 13.10
N ASN A 693 -32.79 3.21 13.83
CA ASN A 693 -32.50 2.74 15.19
C ASN A 693 -32.56 1.19 15.34
N ASP A 694 -32.16 0.47 14.28
CA ASP A 694 -32.09 -0.99 14.31
C ASP A 694 -30.75 -1.52 14.84
N GLY A 695 -29.80 -0.62 15.07
CA GLY A 695 -28.46 -0.92 15.56
C GLY A 695 -27.41 -1.11 14.47
N ARG A 696 -27.77 -1.12 13.20
CA ARG A 696 -26.85 -1.06 12.06
C ARG A 696 -26.75 0.37 11.53
N LYS A 697 -25.66 0.69 10.86
CA LYS A 697 -25.52 1.97 10.22
C LYS A 697 -26.04 1.92 8.79
N ASP A 698 -26.86 2.87 8.42
CA ASP A 698 -27.38 3.12 7.10
C ASP A 698 -26.51 4.11 6.32
N LEU A 699 -26.86 4.40 5.09
CA LEU A 699 -26.11 5.26 4.20
C LEU A 699 -26.88 6.52 3.80
N VAL A 700 -26.19 7.64 3.83
CA VAL A 700 -26.66 8.89 3.24
C VAL A 700 -25.71 9.28 2.11
N PHE A 701 -26.24 9.36 0.90
CA PHE A 701 -25.50 9.83 -0.28
C PHE A 701 -25.78 11.31 -0.53
N LEU A 702 -24.71 12.09 -0.69
CA LEU A 702 -24.77 13.48 -1.08
C LEU A 702 -24.73 13.57 -2.60
N GLU A 703 -25.84 13.98 -3.22
CA GLU A 703 -25.97 14.16 -4.65
C GLU A 703 -25.82 15.66 -4.98
N THR A 704 -24.76 16.00 -5.73
CA THR A 704 -24.33 17.40 -5.94
C THR A 704 -24.69 17.98 -7.29
N ALA A 705 -25.26 17.22 -8.23
CA ALA A 705 -25.71 17.74 -9.52
C ALA A 705 -27.09 18.38 -9.44
N ARG A 706 -27.93 17.92 -8.52
CA ARG A 706 -29.30 18.39 -8.29
C ARG A 706 -29.58 18.75 -6.84
N ASN A 707 -28.55 18.69 -5.98
CA ASN A 707 -28.57 19.07 -4.55
C ASN A 707 -29.54 18.23 -3.71
N TYR A 708 -29.48 16.89 -3.86
CA TYR A 708 -30.31 15.96 -3.11
C TYR A 708 -29.51 15.20 -2.05
N LEU A 709 -30.24 14.72 -1.07
CA LEU A 709 -29.81 13.66 -0.17
C LEU A 709 -30.60 12.40 -0.51
N ASP A 710 -29.90 11.29 -0.70
CA ASP A 710 -30.49 9.96 -0.86
C ASP A 710 -30.20 9.14 0.39
N LEU A 711 -31.24 8.75 1.14
CA LEU A 711 -31.13 7.91 2.33
C LEU A 711 -31.45 6.48 1.96
N VAL A 712 -30.57 5.57 2.30
CA VAL A 712 -30.62 4.17 1.92
C VAL A 712 -30.36 3.29 3.13
N ILE A 713 -31.30 2.46 3.48
CA ILE A 713 -31.20 1.51 4.60
C ILE A 713 -30.36 0.31 4.17
N PHE A 714 -29.47 -0.11 5.07
CA PHE A 714 -28.67 -1.32 4.96
C PHE A 714 -29.21 -2.38 5.91
N ASP A 715 -29.95 -3.37 5.36
CA ASP A 715 -30.68 -4.36 6.14
C ASP A 715 -29.84 -5.58 6.57
N ALA A 716 -30.39 -6.41 7.44
CA ALA A 716 -29.77 -7.65 7.92
C ALA A 716 -29.47 -8.71 6.84
N ASN A 717 -30.00 -8.55 5.63
CA ASN A 717 -29.71 -9.39 4.48
C ASN A 717 -28.64 -8.78 3.58
N HIS A 718 -27.95 -7.76 4.06
CA HIS A 718 -26.94 -6.99 3.32
C HIS A 718 -27.51 -6.32 2.06
N LYS A 719 -28.78 -5.85 2.13
CA LYS A 719 -29.46 -5.19 1.01
C LYS A 719 -29.57 -3.68 1.23
N LEU A 720 -29.34 -2.94 0.17
CA LEU A 720 -29.50 -1.49 0.11
C LEU A 720 -30.91 -1.16 -0.38
N THR A 721 -31.73 -0.59 0.50
CA THR A 721 -33.12 -0.21 0.18
C THR A 721 -33.31 1.28 0.30
N PRO A 722 -33.72 2.00 -0.79
CA PRO A 722 -34.04 3.41 -0.71
C PRO A 722 -35.12 3.69 0.33
N ALA A 723 -34.85 4.60 1.26
CA ALA A 723 -35.79 4.95 2.33
C ALA A 723 -36.43 6.32 2.10
N ASN A 724 -35.61 7.34 1.95
CA ASN A 724 -36.10 8.70 1.79
C ASN A 724 -35.19 9.52 0.86
N ARG A 725 -35.73 10.59 0.29
CA ARG A 725 -35.00 11.51 -0.58
C ARG A 725 -35.65 12.89 -0.59
N TRP A 726 -34.81 13.94 -0.50
CA TRP A 726 -35.30 15.30 -0.73
C TRP A 726 -34.21 16.19 -1.28
N GLN A 727 -34.66 17.26 -1.93
CA GLN A 727 -33.79 18.33 -2.40
C GLN A 727 -33.48 19.29 -1.24
N VAL A 728 -32.21 19.49 -0.94
CA VAL A 728 -31.78 20.34 0.17
C VAL A 728 -32.01 21.82 -0.15
N PHE A 729 -31.76 22.21 -1.41
CA PHE A 729 -32.02 23.56 -1.90
C PHE A 729 -32.17 23.55 -3.43
N GLU A 730 -32.90 24.55 -3.96
CA GLU A 730 -33.01 24.80 -5.39
C GLU A 730 -31.92 25.75 -5.88
N GLU A 731 -31.20 25.38 -6.93
CA GLU A 731 -30.31 26.28 -7.63
C GLU A 731 -31.16 27.36 -8.37
N ARG A 732 -31.28 28.52 -7.77
CA ARG A 732 -31.74 29.68 -8.55
C ARG A 732 -30.55 30.21 -9.34
N THR A 733 -30.69 30.26 -10.66
CA THR A 733 -29.72 30.83 -11.62
C THR A 733 -29.52 32.34 -11.42
N PHE A 734 -29.01 32.74 -10.25
CA PHE A 734 -28.40 34.05 -10.10
C PHE A 734 -26.90 33.93 -10.43
N ARG A 735 -26.46 34.71 -11.41
CA ARG A 735 -25.08 34.82 -11.89
C ARG A 735 -24.13 35.43 -10.82
N SER A 736 -24.16 35.02 -9.59
CA SER A 736 -23.21 35.46 -8.57
C SER A 736 -22.39 34.25 -8.08
N ARG A 737 -21.10 34.36 -8.26
CA ARG A 737 -19.99 33.53 -7.81
C ARG A 737 -20.42 32.14 -7.29
N ARG A 738 -20.33 31.14 -8.14
CA ARG A 738 -20.38 29.74 -7.71
C ARG A 738 -19.34 29.54 -6.61
N SER A 739 -19.73 28.92 -5.51
CA SER A 739 -18.80 28.26 -4.62
C SER A 739 -18.04 27.26 -5.45
N ASP A 740 -16.71 27.22 -5.35
CA ASP A 740 -15.88 26.26 -6.09
C ASP A 740 -16.03 24.83 -5.51
N LEU A 741 -16.78 24.67 -4.45
CA LEU A 741 -17.00 23.39 -3.74
C LEU A 741 -18.36 22.80 -4.12
N PRO A 742 -18.46 21.47 -4.27
CA PRO A 742 -19.75 20.78 -4.46
C PRO A 742 -20.65 20.98 -3.24
N GLU A 743 -21.97 21.04 -3.46
CA GLU A 743 -22.99 21.23 -2.42
C GLU A 743 -24.13 20.21 -2.62
N PRO A 744 -24.74 19.64 -1.57
CA PRO A 744 -24.38 19.78 -0.14
C PRO A 744 -22.94 19.29 0.11
N ARG A 745 -22.26 19.90 1.11
CA ARG A 745 -20.81 19.76 1.22
C ARG A 745 -20.37 18.61 2.10
N GLU A 746 -20.94 18.52 3.28
CA GLU A 746 -20.67 17.50 4.29
C GLU A 746 -21.97 17.18 5.02
N ALA A 747 -22.08 16.00 5.59
CA ALA A 747 -23.16 15.64 6.48
C ALA A 747 -22.66 14.74 7.62
N VAL A 748 -23.43 14.66 8.69
CA VAL A 748 -23.20 13.77 9.85
C VAL A 748 -24.55 13.28 10.34
N VAL A 749 -24.61 12.04 10.82
CA VAL A 749 -25.76 11.44 11.49
C VAL A 749 -25.45 11.30 12.98
N ALA A 750 -26.17 12.01 13.83
CA ALA A 750 -26.02 11.97 15.29
C ALA A 750 -27.25 12.54 16.00
N ASP A 751 -27.54 12.06 17.20
CA ASP A 751 -28.59 12.66 18.05
C ASP A 751 -28.10 14.00 18.59
N VAL A 752 -28.58 15.10 18.01
CA VAL A 752 -28.34 16.48 18.50
C VAL A 752 -29.58 17.14 19.05
N THR A 753 -30.70 16.41 19.07
CA THR A 753 -31.93 16.84 19.75
C THR A 753 -32.04 16.30 21.16
N GLY A 754 -31.27 15.27 21.52
CA GLY A 754 -31.27 14.63 22.84
C GLY A 754 -32.51 13.76 23.10
N ASP A 755 -33.16 13.27 22.02
CA ASP A 755 -34.36 12.45 22.11
C ASP A 755 -34.08 10.96 21.95
N GLY A 756 -32.82 10.59 21.71
CA GLY A 756 -32.36 9.22 21.50
C GLY A 756 -32.50 8.72 20.07
N LYS A 757 -32.89 9.58 19.12
CA LYS A 757 -32.91 9.30 17.69
C LYS A 757 -31.80 10.07 16.97
N ASN A 758 -31.27 9.48 15.91
CA ASN A 758 -30.21 10.12 15.17
C ASN A 758 -30.77 11.13 14.15
N ASP A 759 -30.42 12.38 14.33
CA ASP A 759 -30.72 13.48 13.42
C ASP A 759 -29.76 13.50 12.24
N LEU A 760 -30.15 14.18 11.16
CA LEU A 760 -29.27 14.41 10.02
C LEU A 760 -28.81 15.87 10.00
N ILE A 761 -27.50 16.06 10.12
CA ILE A 761 -26.84 17.38 10.12
C ILE A 761 -26.14 17.57 8.78
N VAL A 762 -26.42 18.66 8.07
CA VAL A 762 -25.90 18.92 6.73
C VAL A 762 -25.26 20.29 6.65
N LEU A 763 -24.06 20.34 6.12
CA LEU A 763 -23.34 21.58 5.88
C LEU A 763 -23.57 22.05 4.47
N VAL A 764 -24.18 23.26 4.32
CA VAL A 764 -24.54 23.82 3.03
C VAL A 764 -24.19 25.31 3.00
N HIS A 765 -23.42 25.73 2.00
CA HIS A 765 -23.01 27.11 1.80
C HIS A 765 -22.32 27.73 3.03
N ASP A 766 -23.08 28.58 3.77
CA ASP A 766 -22.62 29.34 4.93
C ASP A 766 -23.30 28.92 6.25
N ARG A 767 -23.96 27.75 6.26
CA ARG A 767 -24.84 27.33 7.36
C ARG A 767 -24.84 25.83 7.60
N ILE A 768 -25.26 25.47 8.80
CA ILE A 768 -25.59 24.11 9.17
C ILE A 768 -27.13 23.97 9.14
N LEU A 769 -27.59 22.89 8.55
CA LEU A 769 -28.99 22.46 8.56
C LEU A 769 -29.11 21.23 9.46
N VAL A 770 -29.96 21.28 10.46
CA VAL A 770 -30.30 20.14 11.29
C VAL A 770 -31.70 19.66 10.93
N TYR A 771 -31.83 18.44 10.54
CA TYR A 771 -33.10 17.75 10.28
C TYR A 771 -33.36 16.80 11.44
N PRO A 772 -34.18 17.22 12.45
CA PRO A 772 -34.58 16.35 13.54
C PRO A 772 -35.37 15.13 13.05
N GLN A 773 -35.05 13.95 13.59
CA GLN A 773 -35.80 12.74 13.31
C GLN A 773 -37.09 12.71 14.12
N GLU A 774 -38.22 12.32 13.48
CA GLU A 774 -39.57 12.24 14.10
C GLU A 774 -39.90 10.83 14.62
#